data_101442a4e099e8617182dbdfbffffee0
#
_entry.id   101442a4e099e8617182dbdfbffffee0
#
_cell.length_a   1.000
_cell.length_b   1.000
_cell.length_c   1.000
_cell.angle_alpha   90.00
_cell.angle_beta   90.00
_cell.angle_gamma   90.00
#
_symmetry.space_group_name_H-M   'P 1'
#
loop_
_entity.id
_entity.type
_entity.pdbx_description
1 polymer ?
#
loop_
_entity_poly.entity_id
_entity_poly.type
_entity_poly.pdbx_seq_one_letter_code
_entity_poly.pdbx_strand_id
1 'polypeptide(L)'
;MKDLQRYKVDKELLNQAQFPSFIISQYGCLLHWTSACEDLFGYTAKDFSSHSAIFNEQLFSVAPSHIHETILNSNGALKLDSLQLLTKHDQLLEMTLMTTPCQFGEQQGMQITCIPMKSIRTFQDDGDTLIHLKNSIMSYFMVVTLDYEGLITQCNDLFLKTSHWTPKRVIGKSFWQLFPKSPTGVQASEEIWETLQRGEVWKGEVEKITKDGMLYWTDLLAIPVPGNRSFLLIEKDITNEKTIQLQLEKIAYIDTETGFMNVHRLEHLIDEMIQEDRRFSFVYISIDKFYTLKDLTEFNAAKNLAADFAKRIKIYFQDSTVARIDASDFVIITPLPEWFIQGFLSYLQQNPIYNEHTAVPLSISGSITRFPEDQLTFGQMMKASTLTITNVRKAGGNSIMSLSKEGHKALSRQATIEKHLLLALDQKNLNVLYQPQLDIQTGKIIAAEALVRWVDENIGVVSPDELIPIAEETGLIHSIGSFVLEQACQQALAWQKEGIPLKVSINVSIREFRDKNMARSILETLERTKCPADLIQIEITEKFALEAESEGAIMKQMRQLEQEGIVFVLDDFGTGYASFRYMQLLPLKTVKIDATFIRSMMQSEKTEQLVRGMIQLAKSMQLTILAEGVETAEQFDLLKGFGCDLAQGYHICKPTAANAVKNLYYQKA
;
A
#
# COMPACT_ATOMS: atom_id res chain seq x y z
N MET A 1 19.15 2.85 -14.41
CA MET A 1 20.04 2.30 -13.36
C MET A 1 19.25 1.22 -12.67
N LYS A 2 19.65 -0.05 -12.79
CA LYS A 2 18.92 -1.17 -12.18
C LYS A 2 19.06 -1.05 -10.65
N ASP A 3 17.94 -0.92 -9.96
CA ASP A 3 17.87 -1.02 -8.50
C ASP A 3 18.30 -2.43 -8.08
N LEU A 4 19.54 -2.53 -7.57
CA LEU A 4 19.97 -3.70 -6.84
C LEU A 4 19.07 -3.80 -5.60
N GLN A 5 18.22 -4.82 -5.54
CA GLN A 5 17.42 -5.17 -4.35
C GLN A 5 18.38 -5.27 -3.16
N ARG A 6 18.33 -4.30 -2.26
CA ARG A 6 19.14 -4.26 -1.06
C ARG A 6 18.55 -5.23 -0.05
N TYR A 7 19.35 -6.14 0.38
CA TYR A 7 19.02 -7.17 1.36
C TYR A 7 18.68 -6.54 2.73
N LYS A 8 17.48 -6.81 3.26
CA LYS A 8 17.06 -6.33 4.59
C LYS A 8 17.60 -7.29 5.65
N VAL A 9 18.44 -6.80 6.55
CA VAL A 9 19.10 -7.61 7.58
C VAL A 9 18.32 -7.54 8.89
N ASP A 10 17.98 -8.70 9.43
CA ASP A 10 17.40 -8.85 10.75
C ASP A 10 18.51 -8.99 11.81
N LYS A 11 18.40 -8.24 12.91
CA LYS A 11 19.36 -8.20 14.00
C LYS A 11 19.53 -9.55 14.72
N GLU A 12 18.43 -10.31 14.88
CA GLU A 12 18.46 -11.61 15.54
C GLU A 12 19.15 -12.67 14.68
N LEU A 13 18.88 -12.67 13.38
CA LEU A 13 19.52 -13.56 12.43
C LEU A 13 21.02 -13.27 12.29
N LEU A 14 21.43 -12.01 12.37
CA LEU A 14 22.84 -11.65 12.28
C LEU A 14 23.64 -12.13 13.49
N ASN A 15 23.06 -12.09 14.69
CA ASN A 15 23.70 -12.60 15.90
C ASN A 15 23.80 -14.13 15.95
N GLN A 16 23.04 -14.84 15.12
CA GLN A 16 23.13 -16.30 14.94
C GLN A 16 24.10 -16.69 13.82
N ALA A 17 24.68 -15.70 13.11
CA ALA A 17 25.62 -15.96 12.03
C ALA A 17 26.88 -16.68 12.55
N GLN A 18 27.32 -17.70 11.86
CA GLN A 18 28.46 -18.57 12.22
C GLN A 18 29.81 -17.84 12.11
N PHE A 19 29.87 -16.72 11.40
CA PHE A 19 31.05 -15.89 11.22
C PHE A 19 30.88 -14.51 11.84
N PRO A 20 31.92 -13.94 12.46
CA PRO A 20 31.91 -12.58 12.97
C PRO A 20 31.48 -11.59 11.89
N SER A 21 30.42 -10.86 12.14
CA SER A 21 29.83 -9.92 11.17
C SER A 21 29.43 -8.63 11.86
N PHE A 22 29.57 -7.51 11.16
CA PHE A 22 29.10 -6.21 11.65
C PHE A 22 28.52 -5.37 10.50
N ILE A 23 27.73 -4.37 10.84
CA ILE A 23 27.09 -3.48 9.85
C ILE A 23 27.60 -2.06 10.05
N ILE A 24 27.93 -1.41 8.94
CA ILE A 24 28.31 0.00 8.89
C ILE A 24 27.32 0.81 8.06
N SER A 25 27.19 2.10 8.36
CA SER A 25 26.43 3.05 7.54
C SER A 25 27.16 3.35 6.22
N GLN A 26 26.49 4.05 5.30
CA GLN A 26 27.11 4.57 4.09
C GLN A 26 28.28 5.55 4.34
N TYR A 27 28.46 6.03 5.57
CA TYR A 27 29.57 6.88 5.99
C TYR A 27 30.66 6.11 6.76
N GLY A 28 30.54 4.77 6.86
CA GLY A 28 31.46 3.91 7.57
C GLY A 28 31.29 3.85 9.08
N CYS A 29 30.27 4.51 9.66
CA CYS A 29 30.01 4.44 11.10
C CYS A 29 29.35 3.11 11.47
N LEU A 30 29.71 2.54 12.62
CA LEU A 30 29.18 1.27 13.10
C LEU A 30 27.68 1.37 13.42
N LEU A 31 26.87 0.49 12.83
CA LEU A 31 25.44 0.37 13.10
C LEU A 31 25.11 -0.85 13.97
N HIS A 32 25.86 -1.94 13.80
CA HIS A 32 25.66 -3.16 14.57
C HIS A 32 26.97 -3.96 14.68
N TRP A 33 27.18 -4.57 15.84
CA TRP A 33 28.33 -5.42 16.17
C TRP A 33 27.83 -6.70 16.79
N THR A 34 28.20 -7.87 16.23
CA THR A 34 27.71 -9.16 16.72
C THR A 34 28.56 -9.66 17.88
N SER A 35 28.00 -10.57 18.70
CA SER A 35 28.71 -11.25 19.77
C SER A 35 29.92 -12.04 19.26
N ALA A 36 29.81 -12.64 18.08
CA ALA A 36 30.94 -13.34 17.45
C ALA A 36 32.12 -12.39 17.12
N CYS A 37 31.85 -11.11 16.85
CA CYS A 37 32.89 -10.10 16.71
C CYS A 37 33.52 -9.72 18.07
N GLU A 38 32.70 -9.66 19.13
CA GLU A 38 33.23 -9.42 20.51
C GLU A 38 34.16 -10.54 20.92
N ASP A 39 33.77 -11.82 20.69
CA ASP A 39 34.58 -13.01 21.04
C ASP A 39 35.90 -13.07 20.24
N LEU A 40 35.86 -12.69 18.95
CA LEU A 40 37.04 -12.79 18.09
C LEU A 40 38.01 -11.63 18.27
N PHE A 41 37.52 -10.40 18.31
CA PHE A 41 38.35 -9.20 18.32
C PHE A 41 38.56 -8.60 19.72
N GLY A 42 37.75 -8.98 20.71
CA GLY A 42 37.80 -8.45 22.07
C GLY A 42 37.19 -7.04 22.22
N TYR A 43 36.69 -6.43 21.14
CA TYR A 43 36.02 -5.13 21.16
C TYR A 43 34.51 -5.31 21.34
N THR A 44 33.89 -4.46 22.12
CA THR A 44 32.44 -4.32 22.22
C THR A 44 31.96 -3.17 21.34
N ALA A 45 30.66 -3.12 21.02
CA ALA A 45 30.08 -2.00 20.25
C ALA A 45 30.34 -0.62 20.91
N LYS A 46 30.54 -0.57 22.21
CA LYS A 46 30.81 0.66 22.97
C LYS A 46 32.23 1.17 22.80
N ASP A 47 33.17 0.34 22.37
CA ASP A 47 34.57 0.72 22.14
C ASP A 47 34.71 1.56 20.85
N PHE A 48 33.67 1.61 20.00
CA PHE A 48 33.68 2.37 18.75
C PHE A 48 32.89 3.68 18.88
N SER A 49 33.45 4.77 18.37
CA SER A 49 32.74 6.06 18.33
C SER A 49 31.56 6.03 17.40
N SER A 50 30.39 6.53 17.84
CA SER A 50 29.18 6.64 17.00
C SER A 50 29.32 7.69 15.87
N HIS A 51 30.37 8.49 15.87
CA HIS A 51 30.56 9.62 14.94
C HIS A 51 31.78 9.48 14.03
N SER A 52 32.63 8.47 14.27
CA SER A 52 33.78 8.19 13.39
C SER A 52 33.55 6.92 12.56
N ALA A 53 34.16 6.88 11.38
CA ALA A 53 34.14 5.66 10.57
C ALA A 53 34.96 4.57 11.28
N ILE A 54 34.45 3.34 11.35
CA ILE A 54 35.09 2.20 12.00
C ILE A 54 36.52 1.93 11.47
N PHE A 55 36.75 2.30 10.19
CA PHE A 55 38.05 2.15 9.54
C PHE A 55 39.15 3.07 10.13
N ASN A 56 38.77 4.09 10.91
CA ASN A 56 39.69 4.97 11.62
C ASN A 56 39.99 4.47 13.06
N GLU A 57 39.34 3.38 13.47
CA GLU A 57 39.49 2.78 14.78
C GLU A 57 40.69 1.81 14.81
N GLN A 58 41.12 1.44 16.00
CA GLN A 58 42.32 0.59 16.23
C GLN A 58 42.25 -0.74 15.50
N LEU A 59 41.02 -1.32 15.32
CA LEU A 59 40.79 -2.58 14.60
C LEU A 59 41.39 -2.57 13.17
N PHE A 60 41.29 -1.44 12.47
CA PHE A 60 41.78 -1.26 11.10
C PHE A 60 43.08 -0.50 11.00
N SER A 61 43.76 -0.20 12.12
CA SER A 61 44.98 0.63 12.16
C SER A 61 46.14 0.11 11.30
N VAL A 62 46.14 -1.18 11.02
CA VAL A 62 47.20 -1.88 10.21
C VAL A 62 46.73 -2.16 8.79
N ALA A 63 45.43 -1.92 8.50
CA ALA A 63 44.87 -2.17 7.19
C ALA A 63 45.30 -1.09 6.18
N PRO A 64 45.47 -1.41 4.87
CA PRO A 64 45.81 -0.40 3.86
C PRO A 64 44.78 0.74 3.80
N SER A 65 45.25 1.98 3.72
CA SER A 65 44.42 3.19 3.78
C SER A 65 43.32 3.28 2.70
N HIS A 66 43.48 2.60 1.57
CA HIS A 66 42.47 2.59 0.48
C HIS A 66 41.29 1.66 0.74
N ILE A 67 41.32 0.80 1.75
CA ILE A 67 40.26 -0.19 2.04
C ILE A 67 38.94 0.51 2.36
N HIS A 68 38.98 1.58 3.11
CA HIS A 68 37.82 2.42 3.43
C HIS A 68 37.07 2.84 2.17
N GLU A 69 37.77 3.46 1.21
CA GLU A 69 37.18 3.91 -0.03
C GLU A 69 36.69 2.73 -0.90
N THR A 70 37.43 1.63 -0.91
CA THR A 70 37.09 0.44 -1.67
C THR A 70 35.78 -0.19 -1.17
N ILE A 71 35.58 -0.28 0.15
CA ILE A 71 34.36 -0.84 0.74
C ILE A 71 33.17 0.10 0.53
N LEU A 72 33.31 1.40 0.83
CA LEU A 72 32.21 2.36 0.75
C LEU A 72 31.77 2.68 -0.69
N ASN A 73 32.69 2.64 -1.65
CA ASN A 73 32.37 2.87 -3.07
C ASN A 73 31.91 1.62 -3.81
N SER A 74 31.90 0.44 -3.19
CA SER A 74 31.43 -0.78 -3.80
C SER A 74 29.90 -0.76 -3.92
N ASN A 75 29.39 -0.86 -5.16
CA ASN A 75 27.95 -0.95 -5.44
C ASN A 75 27.41 -2.40 -5.37
N GLY A 76 28.19 -3.36 -4.92
CA GLY A 76 27.87 -4.78 -4.88
C GLY A 76 28.64 -5.53 -3.81
N ALA A 77 28.47 -6.87 -3.77
CA ALA A 77 29.26 -7.72 -2.91
C ALA A 77 30.75 -7.69 -3.33
N LEU A 78 31.61 -7.45 -2.36
CA LEU A 78 33.07 -7.37 -2.55
C LEU A 78 33.77 -8.37 -1.62
N LYS A 79 34.81 -9.00 -2.10
CA LYS A 79 35.69 -9.88 -1.32
C LYS A 79 37.08 -9.25 -1.26
N LEU A 80 37.62 -9.11 -0.05
CA LEU A 80 38.95 -8.59 0.22
C LEU A 80 39.73 -9.67 0.97
N ASP A 81 40.74 -10.24 0.34
CA ASP A 81 41.56 -11.32 0.90
C ASP A 81 42.80 -10.78 1.64
N SER A 82 43.26 -11.53 2.63
CA SER A 82 44.52 -11.32 3.34
C SER A 82 44.67 -9.95 4.05
N LEU A 83 43.60 -9.46 4.65
CA LEU A 83 43.63 -8.25 5.45
C LEU A 83 44.10 -8.55 6.88
N GLN A 84 45.00 -7.70 7.41
CA GLN A 84 45.39 -7.77 8.81
C GLN A 84 44.53 -6.85 9.64
N LEU A 85 43.85 -7.40 10.66
CA LEU A 85 43.08 -6.67 11.66
C LEU A 85 43.66 -6.84 13.03
N LEU A 86 43.64 -5.75 13.85
CA LEU A 86 44.22 -5.73 15.18
C LEU A 86 43.15 -5.99 16.23
N THR A 87 43.32 -7.00 17.09
CA THR A 87 42.44 -7.23 18.25
C THR A 87 42.70 -6.22 19.36
N LYS A 88 41.80 -6.11 20.33
CA LYS A 88 41.94 -5.27 21.54
C LYS A 88 43.16 -5.66 22.40
N HIS A 89 43.70 -6.87 22.23
CA HIS A 89 44.86 -7.40 22.92
C HIS A 89 46.14 -7.37 22.06
N ASP A 90 46.22 -6.48 21.06
CA ASP A 90 47.33 -6.28 20.15
C ASP A 90 47.77 -7.52 19.36
N GLN A 91 46.83 -8.46 19.11
CA GLN A 91 47.06 -9.61 18.22
C GLN A 91 46.64 -9.26 16.80
N LEU A 92 47.52 -9.56 15.85
CA LEU A 92 47.24 -9.45 14.43
C LEU A 92 46.51 -10.70 13.92
N LEU A 93 45.32 -10.51 13.35
CA LEU A 93 44.54 -11.55 12.69
C LEU A 93 44.51 -11.30 11.20
N GLU A 94 44.90 -12.30 10.42
CA GLU A 94 44.77 -12.27 8.96
C GLU A 94 43.36 -12.75 8.58
N MET A 95 42.59 -11.90 7.90
CA MET A 95 41.18 -12.08 7.64
C MET A 95 40.87 -11.91 6.14
N THR A 96 39.86 -12.61 5.67
CA THR A 96 39.12 -12.29 4.43
C THR A 96 37.86 -11.54 4.83
N LEU A 97 37.64 -10.34 4.27
CA LEU A 97 36.40 -9.59 4.47
C LEU A 97 35.47 -9.79 3.26
N MET A 98 34.24 -10.16 3.52
CA MET A 98 33.17 -10.18 2.53
C MET A 98 32.19 -9.08 2.86
N THR A 99 31.93 -8.19 1.90
CA THR A 99 31.00 -7.07 2.09
C THR A 99 29.76 -7.26 1.23
N THR A 100 28.60 -6.92 1.76
CA THR A 100 27.33 -7.01 1.06
C THR A 100 26.47 -5.77 1.36
N PRO A 101 25.99 -5.03 0.35
CA PRO A 101 25.08 -3.92 0.59
C PRO A 101 23.78 -4.40 1.25
N CYS A 102 23.37 -3.72 2.33
CA CYS A 102 22.20 -4.12 3.09
C CYS A 102 21.38 -2.90 3.57
N GLN A 103 20.15 -3.16 4.02
CA GLN A 103 19.33 -2.20 4.74
C GLN A 103 19.16 -2.68 6.19
N PHE A 104 19.53 -1.85 7.15
CA PHE A 104 19.41 -2.12 8.58
C PHE A 104 18.54 -1.06 9.25
N GLY A 105 17.33 -1.44 9.66
CA GLY A 105 16.29 -0.49 10.06
C GLY A 105 15.91 0.46 8.91
N GLU A 106 15.96 1.76 9.18
CA GLU A 106 15.71 2.82 8.17
C GLU A 106 16.98 3.28 7.45
N GLN A 107 18.16 2.76 7.82
CA GLN A 107 19.44 3.20 7.29
C GLN A 107 19.98 2.23 6.25
N GLN A 108 20.60 2.80 5.22
CA GLN A 108 21.37 2.06 4.23
C GLN A 108 22.80 1.85 4.75
N GLY A 109 23.31 0.63 4.55
CA GLY A 109 24.63 0.29 5.04
C GLY A 109 25.27 -0.87 4.28
N MET A 110 26.39 -1.34 4.83
CA MET A 110 27.16 -2.47 4.34
C MET A 110 27.34 -3.49 5.46
N GLN A 111 26.95 -4.73 5.23
CA GLN A 111 27.30 -5.86 6.10
C GLN A 111 28.70 -6.31 5.77
N ILE A 112 29.56 -6.46 6.78
CA ILE A 112 30.94 -6.96 6.65
C ILE A 112 31.03 -8.26 7.45
N THR A 113 31.39 -9.35 6.78
CA THR A 113 31.63 -10.67 7.38
C THR A 113 33.11 -10.95 7.38
N CYS A 114 33.65 -11.28 8.53
CA CYS A 114 35.08 -11.55 8.75
C CYS A 114 35.34 -13.05 8.78
N ILE A 115 36.18 -13.55 7.90
CA ILE A 115 36.56 -14.96 7.83
C ILE A 115 38.06 -15.10 8.17
N PRO A 116 38.42 -15.72 9.31
CA PRO A 116 39.81 -15.88 9.71
C PRO A 116 40.61 -16.74 8.71
N MET A 117 41.72 -16.22 8.22
CA MET A 117 42.61 -16.96 7.28
C MET A 117 43.29 -18.17 7.92
N LYS A 118 43.49 -18.18 9.24
CA LYS A 118 43.97 -19.35 9.96
C LYS A 118 43.11 -20.60 9.76
N SER A 119 41.79 -20.43 9.60
CA SER A 119 40.89 -21.53 9.28
C SER A 119 41.12 -22.10 7.87
N ILE A 120 41.84 -21.42 6.99
CA ILE A 120 42.16 -21.91 5.62
C ILE A 120 43.54 -22.56 5.57
N ARG A 121 44.53 -22.13 6.36
CA ARG A 121 45.90 -22.72 6.37
C ARG A 121 46.05 -23.96 7.24
N THR A 122 45.24 -24.15 8.28
CA THR A 122 45.22 -25.38 9.11
C THR A 122 44.61 -26.59 8.40
N PHE A 123 44.03 -26.42 7.21
CA PHE A 123 43.53 -27.56 6.40
C PHE A 123 44.63 -28.42 5.74
N GLN A 124 45.90 -28.06 5.86
CA GLN A 124 46.98 -28.82 5.19
C GLN A 124 47.68 -29.88 6.07
N ASP A 125 47.46 -29.90 7.41
CA ASP A 125 48.33 -30.74 8.26
C ASP A 125 47.67 -31.63 9.33
N ASP A 126 46.31 -31.65 9.46
CA ASP A 126 45.68 -32.51 10.47
C ASP A 126 44.60 -33.43 9.85
N GLY A 127 44.85 -34.73 9.88
CA GLY A 127 43.90 -35.76 9.45
C GLY A 127 42.52 -35.66 10.14
N ASP A 128 42.48 -35.21 11.38
CA ASP A 128 41.25 -35.00 12.14
C ASP A 128 40.41 -33.80 11.60
N THR A 129 41.06 -32.73 11.18
CA THR A 129 40.38 -31.56 10.57
C THR A 129 39.78 -31.92 9.21
N LEU A 130 40.47 -32.75 8.40
CA LEU A 130 39.93 -33.27 7.15
C LEU A 130 38.74 -34.19 7.37
N ILE A 131 38.74 -34.97 8.44
CA ILE A 131 37.62 -35.84 8.82
C ILE A 131 36.43 -35.02 9.26
N HIS A 132 36.64 -33.95 10.07
CA HIS A 132 35.59 -33.04 10.50
C HIS A 132 34.99 -32.25 9.32
N LEU A 133 35.82 -31.75 8.40
CA LEU A 133 35.36 -31.10 7.19
C LEU A 133 34.54 -32.03 6.31
N LYS A 134 35.07 -33.25 6.08
CA LYS A 134 34.35 -34.27 5.34
C LYS A 134 32.99 -34.59 5.97
N ASN A 135 32.95 -34.78 7.28
CA ASN A 135 31.69 -35.06 8.00
C ASN A 135 30.71 -33.89 7.94
N SER A 136 31.19 -32.66 8.03
CA SER A 136 30.37 -31.45 7.88
C SER A 136 29.78 -31.36 6.46
N ILE A 137 30.59 -31.50 5.43
CA ILE A 137 30.11 -31.49 4.04
C ILE A 137 29.10 -32.64 3.82
N MET A 138 29.40 -33.86 4.32
CA MET A 138 28.52 -34.99 4.21
C MET A 138 27.21 -34.88 4.97
N SER A 139 27.12 -33.99 5.98
CA SER A 139 25.90 -33.77 6.74
C SER A 139 25.00 -32.70 6.12
N TYR A 140 25.55 -31.72 5.36
CA TYR A 140 24.80 -30.60 4.77
C TYR A 140 24.56 -30.76 3.27
N PHE A 141 25.36 -31.58 2.57
CA PHE A 141 25.23 -31.75 1.14
C PHE A 141 25.00 -33.23 0.81
N MET A 142 24.17 -33.48 -0.18
CA MET A 142 24.10 -34.78 -0.83
C MET A 142 25.36 -34.96 -1.66
N VAL A 143 26.06 -36.06 -1.47
CA VAL A 143 27.31 -36.35 -2.19
C VAL A 143 27.17 -37.68 -2.90
N VAL A 144 27.40 -37.63 -4.21
CA VAL A 144 27.32 -38.83 -5.07
C VAL A 144 28.58 -38.93 -5.92
N THR A 145 29.15 -40.12 -6.03
CA THR A 145 30.24 -40.38 -6.94
C THR A 145 29.76 -41.28 -8.07
N LEU A 146 30.11 -40.91 -9.30
CA LEU A 146 29.79 -41.66 -10.50
C LEU A 146 31.08 -42.24 -11.11
N ASP A 147 30.96 -43.39 -11.78
CA ASP A 147 31.98 -43.84 -12.68
C ASP A 147 31.94 -43.13 -14.04
N TYR A 148 32.85 -43.54 -14.96
CA TYR A 148 32.94 -42.94 -16.29
C TYR A 148 31.70 -43.19 -17.20
N GLU A 149 30.87 -44.17 -16.83
CA GLU A 149 29.63 -44.50 -17.54
C GLU A 149 28.40 -43.78 -16.94
N GLY A 150 28.61 -43.00 -15.86
CA GLY A 150 27.54 -42.27 -15.17
C GLY A 150 26.72 -43.11 -14.18
N LEU A 151 27.30 -44.27 -13.77
CA LEU A 151 26.69 -45.14 -12.77
C LEU A 151 27.10 -44.68 -11.36
N ILE A 152 26.20 -44.72 -10.43
CA ILE A 152 26.42 -44.33 -9.02
C ILE A 152 27.29 -45.40 -8.35
N THR A 153 28.52 -45.05 -7.93
CA THR A 153 29.44 -45.92 -7.20
C THR A 153 29.38 -45.72 -5.69
N GLN A 154 29.17 -44.50 -5.24
CA GLN A 154 29.00 -44.13 -3.81
C GLN A 154 28.02 -43.02 -3.64
N CYS A 155 27.37 -42.99 -2.48
CA CYS A 155 26.52 -41.85 -2.06
C CYS A 155 26.48 -41.78 -0.54
N ASN A 156 26.18 -40.61 -0.01
CA ASN A 156 26.02 -40.42 1.43
C ASN A 156 24.56 -40.65 1.89
N ASP A 157 24.38 -40.71 3.23
CA ASP A 157 23.07 -40.96 3.83
C ASP A 157 22.05 -39.84 3.56
N LEU A 158 22.52 -38.61 3.41
CA LEU A 158 21.64 -37.48 3.09
C LEU A 158 20.99 -37.63 1.70
N PHE A 159 21.80 -38.05 0.70
CA PHE A 159 21.27 -38.37 -0.62
C PHE A 159 20.22 -39.49 -0.58
N LEU A 160 20.47 -40.55 0.20
CA LEU A 160 19.51 -41.66 0.35
C LEU A 160 18.21 -41.23 1.00
N LYS A 161 18.28 -40.35 2.00
CA LYS A 161 17.08 -39.77 2.68
C LYS A 161 16.27 -38.90 1.74
N THR A 162 16.90 -37.97 1.04
CA THR A 162 16.20 -37.02 0.16
C THR A 162 15.63 -37.72 -1.08
N SER A 163 16.40 -38.65 -1.70
CA SER A 163 15.97 -39.32 -2.92
C SER A 163 15.06 -40.54 -2.68
N HIS A 164 14.83 -40.95 -1.41
CA HIS A 164 14.09 -42.15 -1.00
C HIS A 164 14.62 -43.45 -1.54
N TRP A 165 15.89 -43.48 -2.01
CA TRP A 165 16.55 -44.70 -2.45
C TRP A 165 17.24 -45.42 -1.30
N THR A 166 17.44 -46.75 -1.47
CA THR A 166 18.25 -47.53 -0.56
C THR A 166 19.60 -47.88 -1.21
N PRO A 167 20.69 -48.03 -0.42
CA PRO A 167 22.02 -48.29 -0.98
C PRO A 167 22.05 -49.46 -1.97
N LYS A 168 21.42 -50.59 -1.60
CA LYS A 168 21.36 -51.81 -2.44
C LYS A 168 20.65 -51.62 -3.78
N ARG A 169 19.84 -50.59 -3.92
CA ARG A 169 19.03 -50.34 -5.13
C ARG A 169 19.54 -49.18 -5.96
N VAL A 170 20.37 -48.29 -5.41
CA VAL A 170 20.86 -47.10 -6.12
C VAL A 170 22.28 -47.29 -6.64
N ILE A 171 23.16 -48.03 -5.91
CA ILE A 171 24.51 -48.31 -6.37
C ILE A 171 24.47 -49.16 -7.65
N GLY A 172 25.26 -48.78 -8.65
CA GLY A 172 25.27 -49.37 -9.99
C GLY A 172 24.13 -48.92 -10.91
N LYS A 173 23.27 -48.01 -10.48
CA LYS A 173 22.25 -47.41 -11.34
C LYS A 173 22.76 -46.14 -11.99
N SER A 174 22.24 -45.84 -13.17
CA SER A 174 22.53 -44.59 -13.86
C SER A 174 21.95 -43.40 -13.06
N PHE A 175 22.77 -42.41 -12.79
CA PHE A 175 22.37 -41.16 -12.11
C PHE A 175 21.28 -40.40 -12.86
N TRP A 176 21.27 -40.50 -14.18
CA TRP A 176 20.33 -39.83 -15.07
C TRP A 176 18.88 -40.32 -14.92
N GLN A 177 18.67 -41.48 -14.28
CA GLN A 177 17.31 -41.95 -13.94
C GLN A 177 16.64 -41.11 -12.84
N LEU A 178 17.37 -40.26 -12.16
CA LEU A 178 16.83 -39.32 -11.15
C LEU A 178 16.27 -38.04 -11.75
N PHE A 179 16.43 -37.86 -13.06
CA PHE A 179 15.86 -36.72 -13.75
C PHE A 179 14.44 -37.04 -14.27
N PRO A 180 13.47 -36.05 -14.18
CA PRO A 180 12.16 -36.27 -14.75
C PRO A 180 12.24 -36.45 -16.27
N LYS A 181 11.32 -37.25 -16.83
CA LYS A 181 11.23 -37.48 -18.28
C LYS A 181 10.55 -36.31 -19.03
N SER A 182 10.51 -35.14 -18.43
CA SER A 182 10.09 -33.91 -19.10
C SER A 182 11.14 -33.40 -20.08
N PRO A 183 10.80 -32.61 -21.11
CA PRO A 183 11.79 -32.04 -22.03
C PRO A 183 12.92 -31.29 -21.31
N THR A 184 12.60 -30.56 -20.27
CA THR A 184 13.55 -29.80 -19.42
C THR A 184 14.49 -30.74 -18.63
N GLY A 185 13.96 -31.81 -18.05
CA GLY A 185 14.77 -32.79 -17.31
C GLY A 185 15.73 -33.58 -18.19
N VAL A 186 15.29 -33.95 -19.39
CA VAL A 186 16.14 -34.61 -20.38
C VAL A 186 17.26 -33.68 -20.83
N GLN A 187 16.93 -32.47 -21.22
CA GLN A 187 17.90 -31.46 -21.66
C GLN A 187 18.95 -31.17 -20.59
N ALA A 188 18.52 -30.97 -19.32
CA ALA A 188 19.45 -30.75 -18.21
C ALA A 188 20.41 -31.93 -18.00
N SER A 189 19.91 -33.18 -18.06
CA SER A 189 20.74 -34.37 -17.90
C SER A 189 21.77 -34.53 -19.01
N GLU A 190 21.40 -34.22 -20.27
CA GLU A 190 22.30 -34.25 -21.42
C GLU A 190 23.39 -33.17 -21.32
N GLU A 191 23.01 -31.95 -20.97
CA GLU A 191 23.95 -30.83 -20.80
C GLU A 191 25.02 -31.14 -19.72
N ILE A 192 24.56 -31.61 -18.55
CA ILE A 192 25.48 -32.01 -17.47
C ILE A 192 26.45 -33.10 -17.96
N TRP A 193 25.90 -34.10 -18.61
CA TRP A 193 26.71 -35.22 -19.07
C TRP A 193 27.77 -34.82 -20.09
N GLU A 194 27.40 -34.03 -21.11
CA GLU A 194 28.33 -33.52 -22.12
C GLU A 194 29.42 -32.64 -21.51
N THR A 195 29.06 -31.79 -20.52
CA THR A 195 30.02 -30.93 -19.81
C THR A 195 31.05 -31.77 -19.04
N LEU A 196 30.59 -32.76 -18.31
CA LEU A 196 31.47 -33.69 -17.58
C LEU A 196 32.40 -34.53 -18.51
N GLN A 197 31.89 -34.96 -19.65
CA GLN A 197 32.67 -35.68 -20.66
C GLN A 197 33.79 -34.81 -21.26
N ARG A 198 33.62 -33.51 -21.37
CA ARG A 198 34.65 -32.55 -21.78
C ARG A 198 35.70 -32.27 -20.69
N GLY A 199 35.51 -32.82 -19.48
CA GLY A 199 36.39 -32.58 -18.34
C GLY A 199 36.12 -31.23 -17.66
N GLU A 200 34.99 -30.63 -17.90
CA GLU A 200 34.57 -29.32 -17.36
C GLU A 200 33.64 -29.48 -16.15
N VAL A 201 33.67 -28.51 -15.25
CA VAL A 201 32.78 -28.44 -14.09
C VAL A 201 31.43 -27.86 -14.51
N TRP A 202 30.35 -28.55 -14.15
CA TRP A 202 29.00 -28.05 -14.33
C TRP A 202 28.41 -27.59 -12.99
N LYS A 203 27.68 -26.46 -13.01
CA LYS A 203 26.95 -25.93 -11.83
C LYS A 203 25.63 -25.37 -12.26
N GLY A 204 24.57 -25.74 -11.54
CA GLY A 204 23.22 -25.17 -11.79
C GLY A 204 22.15 -25.81 -10.93
N GLU A 205 20.94 -25.25 -11.02
CA GLU A 205 19.78 -25.80 -10.35
C GLU A 205 19.07 -26.81 -11.25
N VAL A 206 18.74 -27.98 -10.71
CA VAL A 206 18.07 -29.03 -11.45
C VAL A 206 16.94 -29.66 -10.67
N GLU A 207 15.89 -30.01 -11.41
CA GLU A 207 14.76 -30.76 -10.89
C GLU A 207 15.03 -32.25 -11.00
N LYS A 208 14.77 -32.97 -9.93
CA LYS A 208 14.97 -34.42 -9.83
C LYS A 208 13.71 -35.10 -9.33
N ILE A 209 13.72 -36.43 -9.45
CA ILE A 209 12.62 -37.30 -9.03
C ILE A 209 13.08 -38.29 -7.97
N THR A 210 12.33 -38.38 -6.87
CA THR A 210 12.56 -39.42 -5.86
C THR A 210 12.15 -40.80 -6.40
N LYS A 211 12.52 -41.85 -5.71
CA LYS A 211 12.08 -43.23 -6.03
C LYS A 211 10.56 -43.36 -6.08
N ASP A 212 9.84 -42.59 -5.25
CA ASP A 212 8.38 -42.64 -5.12
C ASP A 212 7.67 -41.70 -6.09
N GLY A 213 8.42 -41.03 -6.98
CA GLY A 213 7.89 -40.16 -8.03
C GLY A 213 7.66 -38.72 -7.61
N MET A 214 8.09 -38.27 -6.43
CA MET A 214 8.03 -36.89 -6.00
C MET A 214 9.16 -36.08 -6.61
N LEU A 215 8.85 -34.84 -7.01
CA LEU A 215 9.82 -33.88 -7.54
C LEU A 215 10.53 -33.15 -6.39
N TYR A 216 11.83 -32.93 -6.54
CA TYR A 216 12.63 -32.10 -5.63
C TYR A 216 13.71 -31.36 -6.41
N TRP A 217 14.11 -30.18 -5.90
CA TRP A 217 15.08 -29.29 -6.53
C TRP A 217 16.44 -29.36 -5.83
N THR A 218 17.52 -29.43 -6.63
CA THR A 218 18.88 -29.37 -6.10
C THR A 218 19.72 -28.31 -6.79
N ASP A 219 20.55 -27.61 -6.02
CA ASP A 219 21.70 -26.85 -6.53
C ASP A 219 22.84 -27.83 -6.65
N LEU A 220 23.16 -28.23 -7.88
CA LEU A 220 24.10 -29.30 -8.23
C LEU A 220 25.43 -28.70 -8.70
N LEU A 221 26.51 -29.18 -8.12
CA LEU A 221 27.87 -28.97 -8.58
C LEU A 221 28.45 -30.35 -9.00
N ALA A 222 28.74 -30.52 -10.28
CA ALA A 222 29.28 -31.75 -10.86
C ALA A 222 30.72 -31.52 -11.30
N ILE A 223 31.65 -32.31 -10.75
CA ILE A 223 33.10 -32.12 -10.89
C ILE A 223 33.75 -33.39 -11.44
N PRO A 224 34.51 -33.32 -12.55
CA PRO A 224 35.35 -34.43 -12.99
C PRO A 224 36.56 -34.61 -12.05
N VAL A 225 36.82 -35.81 -11.59
CA VAL A 225 37.95 -36.11 -10.68
C VAL A 225 39.18 -36.49 -11.50
N PRO A 226 40.25 -35.67 -11.51
CA PRO A 226 41.45 -35.97 -12.28
C PRO A 226 42.13 -37.28 -11.84
N GLY A 227 42.47 -38.13 -12.79
CA GLY A 227 43.21 -39.38 -12.54
C GLY A 227 42.37 -40.61 -12.21
N ASN A 228 41.11 -40.47 -11.75
CA ASN A 228 40.28 -41.59 -11.28
C ASN A 228 39.17 -42.05 -12.25
N ARG A 229 39.03 -41.39 -13.41
CA ARG A 229 37.92 -41.63 -14.35
C ARG A 229 36.57 -41.71 -13.63
N SER A 230 36.29 -40.74 -12.73
CA SER A 230 35.08 -40.66 -11.94
C SER A 230 34.61 -39.22 -11.85
N PHE A 231 33.36 -39.03 -11.46
CA PHE A 231 32.76 -37.72 -11.26
C PHE A 231 32.26 -37.59 -9.82
N LEU A 232 32.48 -36.44 -9.21
CA LEU A 232 31.96 -36.07 -7.90
C LEU A 232 30.83 -35.09 -8.05
N LEU A 233 29.67 -35.41 -7.49
CA LEU A 233 28.48 -34.58 -7.47
C LEU A 233 28.22 -34.15 -6.04
N ILE A 234 28.07 -32.84 -5.85
CA ILE A 234 27.75 -32.24 -4.57
C ILE A 234 26.43 -31.42 -4.77
N GLU A 235 25.44 -31.75 -3.99
CA GLU A 235 24.09 -31.22 -4.18
C GLU A 235 23.54 -30.68 -2.87
N LYS A 236 22.89 -29.50 -2.94
CA LYS A 236 22.08 -28.95 -1.86
C LYS A 236 20.63 -29.11 -2.23
N ASP A 237 19.81 -29.65 -1.33
CA ASP A 237 18.36 -29.63 -1.50
C ASP A 237 17.85 -28.18 -1.30
N ILE A 238 17.24 -27.63 -2.35
CA ILE A 238 16.67 -26.30 -2.39
C ILE A 238 15.15 -26.32 -2.64
N THR A 239 14.51 -27.48 -2.38
CA THR A 239 13.09 -27.67 -2.64
C THR A 239 12.23 -26.71 -1.84
N ASN A 240 12.56 -26.49 -0.56
CA ASN A 240 11.84 -25.55 0.28
C ASN A 240 12.01 -24.11 -0.21
N GLU A 241 13.23 -23.70 -0.54
CA GLU A 241 13.54 -22.38 -1.08
C GLU A 241 12.76 -22.13 -2.38
N LYS A 242 12.76 -23.09 -3.31
CA LYS A 242 11.99 -23.02 -4.56
C LYS A 242 10.49 -23.00 -4.32
N THR A 243 9.99 -23.80 -3.41
CA THR A 243 8.57 -23.83 -3.06
C THR A 243 8.13 -22.49 -2.48
N ILE A 244 8.92 -21.92 -1.56
CA ILE A 244 8.65 -20.61 -0.99
C ILE A 244 8.72 -19.52 -2.07
N GLN A 245 9.73 -19.56 -2.94
CA GLN A 245 9.86 -18.61 -4.04
C GLN A 245 8.63 -18.65 -4.96
N LEU A 246 8.20 -19.84 -5.39
CA LEU A 246 7.01 -20.01 -6.23
C LEU A 246 5.72 -19.59 -5.52
N GLN A 247 5.63 -19.82 -4.21
CA GLN A 247 4.50 -19.32 -3.41
C GLN A 247 4.50 -17.80 -3.30
N LEU A 248 5.67 -17.18 -3.07
CA LEU A 248 5.81 -15.73 -3.04
C LEU A 248 5.47 -15.11 -4.39
N GLU A 249 5.94 -15.67 -5.50
CA GLU A 249 5.59 -15.22 -6.85
C GLU A 249 4.09 -15.36 -7.09
N LYS A 250 3.49 -16.48 -6.66
CA LYS A 250 2.05 -16.68 -6.78
C LYS A 250 1.26 -15.65 -5.97
N ILE A 251 1.66 -15.36 -4.72
CA ILE A 251 1.02 -14.34 -3.87
C ILE A 251 1.25 -12.93 -4.45
N ALA A 252 2.44 -12.67 -4.99
CA ALA A 252 2.77 -11.37 -5.56
C ALA A 252 1.97 -11.03 -6.82
N TYR A 253 1.52 -12.05 -7.60
CA TYR A 253 0.94 -11.82 -8.93
C TYR A 253 -0.45 -12.42 -9.14
N ILE A 254 -0.94 -13.27 -8.22
CA ILE A 254 -2.22 -14.00 -8.37
C ILE A 254 -3.11 -13.73 -7.16
N ASP A 255 -4.39 -13.45 -7.42
CA ASP A 255 -5.43 -13.45 -6.39
C ASP A 255 -5.73 -14.88 -5.94
N THR A 256 -5.55 -15.17 -4.66
CA THR A 256 -5.63 -16.52 -4.10
C THR A 256 -7.06 -17.10 -4.04
N GLU A 257 -8.09 -16.25 -4.10
CA GLU A 257 -9.49 -16.69 -4.05
C GLU A 257 -10.01 -17.08 -5.43
N THR A 258 -9.67 -16.32 -6.47
CA THR A 258 -10.19 -16.53 -7.82
C THR A 258 -9.20 -17.22 -8.75
N GLY A 259 -7.91 -17.16 -8.45
CA GLY A 259 -6.83 -17.64 -9.32
C GLY A 259 -6.56 -16.72 -10.50
N PHE A 260 -7.16 -15.54 -10.56
CA PHE A 260 -6.88 -14.52 -11.56
C PHE A 260 -5.63 -13.72 -11.23
N MET A 261 -5.16 -12.92 -12.16
CA MET A 261 -4.10 -11.94 -11.87
C MET A 261 -4.57 -10.96 -10.80
N ASN A 262 -3.64 -10.49 -9.96
CA ASN A 262 -3.89 -9.35 -9.10
C ASN A 262 -3.57 -8.02 -9.83
N VAL A 263 -3.83 -6.90 -9.15
CA VAL A 263 -3.64 -5.55 -9.71
C VAL A 263 -2.19 -5.29 -10.14
N HIS A 264 -1.20 -5.79 -9.39
CA HIS A 264 0.21 -5.57 -9.72
C HIS A 264 0.64 -6.27 -11.01
N ARG A 265 0.20 -7.53 -11.21
CA ARG A 265 0.50 -8.23 -12.47
C ARG A 265 -0.24 -7.62 -13.66
N LEU A 266 -1.48 -7.15 -13.43
CA LEU A 266 -2.25 -6.46 -14.44
C LEU A 266 -1.56 -5.18 -14.91
N GLU A 267 -1.06 -4.35 -13.98
CA GLU A 267 -0.34 -3.11 -14.29
C GLU A 267 0.86 -3.40 -15.20
N HIS A 268 1.72 -4.34 -14.81
CA HIS A 268 2.86 -4.75 -15.64
C HIS A 268 2.44 -5.22 -17.04
N LEU A 269 1.39 -6.04 -17.14
CA LEU A 269 0.90 -6.53 -18.40
C LEU A 269 0.41 -5.40 -19.32
N ILE A 270 -0.34 -4.45 -18.76
CA ILE A 270 -0.85 -3.30 -19.52
C ILE A 270 0.30 -2.42 -20.01
N ASP A 271 1.29 -2.16 -19.17
CA ASP A 271 2.45 -1.35 -19.55
C ASP A 271 3.27 -2.05 -20.67
N GLU A 272 3.44 -3.37 -20.60
CA GLU A 272 4.04 -4.18 -21.67
C GLU A 272 3.22 -4.04 -22.98
N MET A 273 1.90 -4.20 -22.92
CA MET A 273 1.02 -4.12 -24.08
C MET A 273 1.00 -2.70 -24.71
N ILE A 274 1.06 -1.66 -23.88
CA ILE A 274 1.16 -0.27 -24.35
C ILE A 274 2.50 -0.03 -25.04
N GLN A 275 3.62 -0.50 -24.47
CA GLN A 275 4.95 -0.39 -25.07
C GLN A 275 5.06 -1.11 -26.43
N GLU A 276 4.36 -2.23 -26.58
CA GLU A 276 4.30 -3.01 -27.81
C GLU A 276 3.24 -2.49 -28.81
N ASP A 277 2.52 -1.41 -28.50
CA ASP A 277 1.40 -0.86 -29.30
C ASP A 277 0.32 -1.91 -29.64
N ARG A 278 0.05 -2.85 -28.72
CA ARG A 278 -0.96 -3.91 -28.88
C ARG A 278 -2.36 -3.36 -28.60
N ARG A 279 -3.28 -3.60 -29.52
CA ARG A 279 -4.68 -3.20 -29.34
C ARG A 279 -5.42 -4.08 -28.38
N PHE A 280 -6.19 -3.47 -27.43
CA PHE A 280 -7.05 -4.18 -26.49
C PHE A 280 -8.20 -3.28 -25.99
N SER A 281 -9.24 -3.92 -25.49
CA SER A 281 -10.26 -3.30 -24.65
C SER A 281 -9.97 -3.61 -23.19
N PHE A 282 -9.91 -2.58 -22.36
CA PHE A 282 -9.83 -2.68 -20.91
C PHE A 282 -11.25 -2.56 -20.35
N VAL A 283 -11.80 -3.66 -19.85
CA VAL A 283 -13.17 -3.77 -19.36
C VAL A 283 -13.13 -3.89 -17.84
N TYR A 284 -13.53 -2.85 -17.13
CA TYR A 284 -13.66 -2.87 -15.68
C TYR A 284 -15.10 -3.19 -15.30
N ILE A 285 -15.31 -4.18 -14.46
CA ILE A 285 -16.63 -4.64 -13.99
C ILE A 285 -16.65 -4.64 -12.48
N SER A 286 -17.68 -4.03 -11.90
CA SER A 286 -17.93 -4.02 -10.46
C SER A 286 -19.31 -4.60 -10.15
N ILE A 287 -19.38 -5.48 -9.14
CA ILE A 287 -20.65 -6.01 -8.64
C ILE A 287 -21.35 -4.92 -7.81
N ASP A 288 -22.57 -4.55 -8.21
CA ASP A 288 -23.34 -3.54 -7.52
C ASP A 288 -23.82 -4.04 -6.15
N LYS A 289 -23.78 -3.16 -5.14
CA LYS A 289 -24.21 -3.46 -3.77
C LYS A 289 -23.58 -4.71 -3.15
N PHE A 290 -22.34 -5.04 -3.53
CA PHE A 290 -21.63 -6.24 -3.06
C PHE A 290 -21.59 -6.35 -1.55
N TYR A 291 -21.30 -5.26 -0.83
CA TYR A 291 -21.24 -5.24 0.63
C TYR A 291 -22.61 -5.48 1.28
N THR A 292 -23.68 -4.93 0.71
CA THR A 292 -25.06 -5.21 1.17
C THR A 292 -25.43 -6.70 0.97
N LEU A 293 -25.02 -7.28 -0.16
CA LEU A 293 -25.20 -8.71 -0.41
C LEU A 293 -24.34 -9.55 0.55
N LYS A 294 -23.15 -9.08 0.93
CA LYS A 294 -22.27 -9.72 1.90
C LYS A 294 -22.86 -9.73 3.30
N ASP A 295 -23.49 -8.64 3.72
CA ASP A 295 -24.08 -8.50 5.06
C ASP A 295 -25.38 -9.31 5.23
N LEU A 296 -26.09 -9.56 4.11
CA LEU A 296 -27.29 -10.39 4.08
C LEU A 296 -27.00 -11.90 4.00
N THR A 297 -25.74 -12.28 3.76
CA THR A 297 -25.28 -13.66 3.65
C THR A 297 -24.18 -13.95 4.66
N GLU A 298 -24.10 -15.15 5.21
CA GLU A 298 -23.01 -15.54 6.10
C GLU A 298 -21.64 -15.36 5.39
N PHE A 299 -20.59 -15.06 6.16
CA PHE A 299 -19.23 -14.72 5.65
C PHE A 299 -18.69 -15.65 4.55
N ASN A 300 -19.02 -16.93 4.58
CA ASN A 300 -18.64 -17.92 3.57
C ASN A 300 -19.41 -17.75 2.23
N ALA A 301 -20.62 -17.24 2.25
CA ALA A 301 -21.42 -17.06 1.04
C ALA A 301 -20.91 -15.90 0.16
N ALA A 302 -20.37 -14.85 0.75
CA ALA A 302 -19.75 -13.74 0.00
C ALA A 302 -18.46 -14.18 -0.73
N LYS A 303 -17.67 -15.05 -0.10
CA LYS A 303 -16.48 -15.65 -0.70
C LYS A 303 -16.83 -16.52 -1.90
N ASN A 304 -17.92 -17.29 -1.77
CA ASN A 304 -18.45 -18.11 -2.85
C ASN A 304 -19.00 -17.26 -4.01
N LEU A 305 -19.63 -16.10 -3.71
CA LEU A 305 -20.19 -15.20 -4.71
C LEU A 305 -19.10 -14.66 -5.67
N ALA A 306 -17.99 -14.15 -5.15
CA ALA A 306 -16.88 -13.66 -5.97
C ALA A 306 -16.23 -14.78 -6.79
N ALA A 307 -16.02 -15.95 -6.20
CA ALA A 307 -15.47 -17.12 -6.89
C ALA A 307 -16.41 -17.63 -8.00
N ASP A 308 -17.72 -17.64 -7.75
CA ASP A 308 -18.71 -18.07 -8.73
C ASP A 308 -18.90 -17.03 -9.84
N PHE A 309 -18.80 -15.75 -9.53
CA PHE A 309 -18.77 -14.69 -10.54
C PHE A 309 -17.52 -14.80 -11.42
N ALA A 310 -16.36 -15.05 -10.82
CA ALA A 310 -15.10 -15.29 -11.54
C ALA A 310 -15.21 -16.49 -12.52
N LYS A 311 -15.88 -17.57 -12.15
CA LYS A 311 -16.13 -18.70 -13.05
C LYS A 311 -16.96 -18.28 -14.28
N ARG A 312 -17.97 -17.42 -14.11
CA ARG A 312 -18.79 -16.92 -15.23
C ARG A 312 -17.99 -16.01 -16.15
N ILE A 313 -17.14 -15.14 -15.60
CA ILE A 313 -16.20 -14.34 -16.40
C ILE A 313 -15.31 -15.26 -17.23
N LYS A 314 -14.71 -16.28 -16.61
CA LYS A 314 -13.80 -17.21 -17.28
C LYS A 314 -14.47 -18.01 -18.39
N ILE A 315 -15.73 -18.39 -18.20
CA ILE A 315 -16.52 -19.13 -19.21
C ILE A 315 -16.91 -18.21 -20.36
N TYR A 316 -17.34 -16.98 -20.10
CA TYR A 316 -17.79 -16.07 -21.15
C TYR A 316 -16.62 -15.46 -21.94
N PHE A 317 -15.54 -15.08 -21.26
CA PHE A 317 -14.34 -14.44 -21.83
C PHE A 317 -13.16 -15.43 -21.94
N GLN A 318 -13.36 -16.59 -22.60
CA GLN A 318 -12.43 -17.73 -22.59
C GLN A 318 -11.00 -17.39 -22.99
N ASP A 319 -10.83 -16.54 -24.02
CA ASP A 319 -9.52 -16.17 -24.57
C ASP A 319 -9.03 -14.78 -24.07
N SER A 320 -9.58 -14.32 -22.96
CA SER A 320 -9.25 -13.01 -22.41
C SER A 320 -8.46 -13.13 -21.12
N THR A 321 -7.59 -12.15 -20.85
CA THR A 321 -6.88 -12.06 -19.59
C THR A 321 -7.76 -11.39 -18.55
N VAL A 322 -7.86 -11.99 -17.37
CA VAL A 322 -8.70 -11.49 -16.28
C VAL A 322 -7.87 -11.23 -15.04
N ALA A 323 -8.14 -10.09 -14.40
CA ALA A 323 -7.57 -9.73 -13.11
C ALA A 323 -8.67 -9.40 -12.11
N ARG A 324 -8.39 -9.64 -10.83
CA ARG A 324 -9.22 -9.17 -9.72
C ARG A 324 -8.52 -7.98 -9.06
N ILE A 325 -9.26 -6.89 -8.92
CA ILE A 325 -8.75 -5.63 -8.38
C ILE A 325 -9.08 -5.49 -6.89
N ASP A 326 -10.32 -5.82 -6.54
CA ASP A 326 -10.83 -5.78 -5.16
C ASP A 326 -11.90 -6.87 -4.97
N ALA A 327 -12.53 -6.89 -3.82
CA ALA A 327 -13.52 -7.88 -3.44
C ALA A 327 -14.64 -8.04 -4.49
N SER A 328 -15.12 -6.94 -5.07
CA SER A 328 -16.22 -6.87 -6.04
C SER A 328 -15.79 -6.56 -7.47
N ASP A 329 -14.50 -6.26 -7.71
CA ASP A 329 -14.04 -5.57 -8.89
C ASP A 329 -13.08 -6.42 -9.72
N PHE A 330 -13.37 -6.50 -11.01
CA PHE A 330 -12.65 -7.32 -11.98
C PHE A 330 -12.30 -6.50 -13.21
N VAL A 331 -11.14 -6.80 -13.80
CA VAL A 331 -10.70 -6.24 -15.08
C VAL A 331 -10.52 -7.37 -16.08
N ILE A 332 -11.01 -7.16 -17.29
CA ILE A 332 -10.87 -8.08 -18.40
C ILE A 332 -10.15 -7.36 -19.54
N ILE A 333 -9.04 -7.93 -20.00
CA ILE A 333 -8.29 -7.44 -21.16
C ILE A 333 -8.65 -8.33 -22.33
N THR A 334 -9.28 -7.76 -23.33
CA THR A 334 -9.86 -8.53 -24.43
C THR A 334 -9.80 -7.77 -25.77
N PRO A 335 -9.61 -8.45 -26.89
CA PRO A 335 -9.79 -7.87 -28.23
C PRO A 335 -11.23 -7.88 -28.72
N LEU A 336 -12.17 -8.38 -27.91
CA LEU A 336 -13.56 -8.59 -28.31
C LEU A 336 -14.31 -7.26 -28.52
N PRO A 337 -15.28 -7.21 -29.44
CA PRO A 337 -16.04 -5.99 -29.72
C PRO A 337 -17.03 -5.64 -28.60
N GLU A 338 -17.39 -4.37 -28.52
CA GLU A 338 -18.24 -3.82 -27.46
C GLU A 338 -19.58 -4.55 -27.29
N TRP A 339 -20.26 -4.88 -28.39
CA TRP A 339 -21.53 -5.58 -28.33
C TRP A 339 -21.42 -6.96 -27.67
N PHE A 340 -20.27 -7.64 -27.84
CA PHE A 340 -19.99 -8.90 -27.16
C PHE A 340 -19.78 -8.68 -25.67
N ILE A 341 -18.98 -7.66 -25.30
CA ILE A 341 -18.72 -7.31 -23.90
C ILE A 341 -20.03 -6.97 -23.18
N GLN A 342 -20.88 -6.15 -23.80
CA GLN A 342 -22.20 -5.80 -23.26
C GLN A 342 -23.14 -7.00 -23.15
N GLY A 343 -23.00 -8.00 -24.03
CA GLY A 343 -23.74 -9.26 -23.99
C GLY A 343 -23.52 -10.07 -22.70
N PHE A 344 -22.47 -9.80 -21.95
CA PHE A 344 -22.21 -10.44 -20.66
C PHE A 344 -23.34 -10.22 -19.64
N LEU A 345 -24.01 -9.07 -19.68
CA LEU A 345 -25.20 -8.81 -18.85
C LEU A 345 -26.30 -9.83 -19.09
N SER A 346 -26.65 -10.07 -20.37
CA SER A 346 -27.66 -11.05 -20.76
C SER A 346 -27.23 -12.47 -20.39
N TYR A 347 -25.92 -12.78 -20.52
CA TYR A 347 -25.37 -14.06 -20.12
C TYR A 347 -25.56 -14.31 -18.62
N LEU A 348 -25.27 -13.29 -17.76
CA LEU A 348 -25.47 -13.40 -16.31
C LEU A 348 -26.95 -13.62 -15.92
N GLN A 349 -27.87 -12.97 -16.61
CA GLN A 349 -29.31 -13.19 -16.38
C GLN A 349 -29.75 -14.62 -16.72
N GLN A 350 -29.17 -15.21 -17.77
CA GLN A 350 -29.45 -16.59 -18.18
C GLN A 350 -28.72 -17.64 -17.33
N ASN A 351 -27.60 -17.23 -16.67
CA ASN A 351 -26.76 -18.10 -15.85
C ASN A 351 -26.62 -17.54 -14.43
N PRO A 352 -27.69 -17.47 -13.63
CA PRO A 352 -27.66 -16.88 -12.29
C PRO A 352 -26.71 -17.63 -11.35
N ILE A 353 -26.23 -16.92 -10.33
CA ILE A 353 -25.50 -17.52 -9.21
C ILE A 353 -26.51 -17.96 -8.17
N TYR A 354 -26.31 -19.12 -7.59
CA TYR A 354 -27.17 -19.66 -6.56
C TYR A 354 -26.48 -19.63 -5.19
N ASN A 355 -27.20 -19.15 -4.16
CA ASN A 355 -26.86 -19.38 -2.78
C ASN A 355 -27.79 -20.49 -2.26
N GLU A 356 -27.21 -21.66 -1.96
CA GLU A 356 -27.96 -22.90 -1.69
C GLU A 356 -28.91 -23.24 -2.84
N HIS A 357 -30.19 -22.87 -2.73
CA HIS A 357 -31.22 -23.13 -3.74
C HIS A 357 -31.86 -21.85 -4.29
N THR A 358 -31.44 -20.68 -3.85
CA THR A 358 -32.02 -19.39 -4.23
C THR A 358 -31.12 -18.68 -5.23
N ALA A 359 -31.69 -18.26 -6.38
CA ALA A 359 -30.96 -17.44 -7.35
C ALA A 359 -30.68 -16.07 -6.77
N VAL A 360 -29.40 -15.66 -6.78
CA VAL A 360 -28.96 -14.31 -6.37
C VAL A 360 -29.02 -13.40 -7.58
N PRO A 361 -29.89 -12.37 -7.60
CA PRO A 361 -29.92 -11.40 -8.68
C PRO A 361 -28.65 -10.55 -8.63
N LEU A 362 -27.77 -10.73 -9.61
CA LEU A 362 -26.57 -9.91 -9.75
C LEU A 362 -26.84 -8.73 -10.67
N SER A 363 -26.56 -7.55 -10.16
CA SER A 363 -26.39 -6.32 -10.92
C SER A 363 -24.91 -6.00 -11.02
N ILE A 364 -24.44 -5.63 -12.18
CA ILE A 364 -23.06 -5.20 -12.40
C ILE A 364 -23.02 -3.86 -13.12
N SER A 365 -22.08 -3.03 -12.74
CA SER A 365 -21.75 -1.80 -13.46
C SER A 365 -20.36 -1.94 -14.06
N GLY A 366 -20.19 -1.56 -15.32
CA GLY A 366 -18.92 -1.72 -16.01
C GLY A 366 -18.56 -0.53 -16.89
N SER A 367 -17.26 -0.43 -17.18
CA SER A 367 -16.69 0.54 -18.11
C SER A 367 -15.83 -0.16 -19.13
N ILE A 368 -15.76 0.43 -20.34
CA ILE A 368 -14.86 0.01 -21.43
C ILE A 368 -13.99 1.20 -21.81
N THR A 369 -12.68 1.02 -21.78
CA THR A 369 -11.71 1.89 -22.43
C THR A 369 -10.91 1.08 -23.45
N ARG A 370 -10.37 1.73 -24.48
CA ARG A 370 -9.67 1.06 -25.58
C ARG A 370 -8.29 1.66 -25.82
N PHE A 371 -7.34 0.81 -26.06
CA PHE A 371 -6.02 1.21 -26.48
C PHE A 371 -5.78 0.76 -27.93
N PRO A 372 -5.28 1.65 -28.83
CA PRO A 372 -4.77 3.01 -28.56
C PRO A 372 -5.80 4.15 -28.65
N GLU A 373 -7.08 3.88 -28.92
CA GLU A 373 -8.09 4.88 -29.24
C GLU A 373 -8.24 5.96 -28.16
N ASP A 374 -8.23 5.56 -26.87
CA ASP A 374 -8.39 6.46 -25.75
C ASP A 374 -7.05 7.05 -25.24
N GLN A 375 -5.90 6.51 -25.68
CA GLN A 375 -4.54 6.96 -25.35
C GLN A 375 -4.28 7.09 -23.83
N LEU A 376 -4.81 6.18 -23.04
CA LEU A 376 -4.72 6.21 -21.58
C LEU A 376 -3.61 5.27 -21.07
N THR A 377 -2.91 5.68 -20.02
CA THR A 377 -2.06 4.81 -19.21
C THR A 377 -2.91 3.91 -18.30
N PHE A 378 -2.32 2.86 -17.68
CA PHE A 378 -3.03 2.00 -16.74
C PHE A 378 -3.75 2.80 -15.63
N GLY A 379 -3.05 3.73 -14.95
CA GLY A 379 -3.66 4.56 -13.91
C GLY A 379 -4.82 5.42 -14.41
N GLN A 380 -4.71 5.95 -15.65
CA GLN A 380 -5.79 6.72 -16.27
C GLN A 380 -6.98 5.83 -16.66
N MET A 381 -6.75 4.59 -17.15
CA MET A 381 -7.81 3.62 -17.42
C MET A 381 -8.58 3.27 -16.14
N MET A 382 -7.89 3.07 -15.02
CA MET A 382 -8.50 2.84 -13.71
C MET A 382 -9.38 4.02 -13.26
N LYS A 383 -8.87 5.25 -13.35
CA LYS A 383 -9.63 6.47 -13.03
C LYS A 383 -10.85 6.64 -13.94
N ALA A 384 -10.67 6.46 -15.26
CA ALA A 384 -11.76 6.49 -16.24
C ALA A 384 -12.87 5.50 -15.91
N SER A 385 -12.46 4.29 -15.52
CA SER A 385 -13.40 3.22 -15.15
C SER A 385 -14.21 3.59 -13.92
N THR A 386 -13.57 4.10 -12.87
CA THR A 386 -14.26 4.53 -11.64
C THR A 386 -15.27 5.63 -11.92
N LEU A 387 -14.90 6.64 -12.73
CA LEU A 387 -15.82 7.72 -13.13
C LEU A 387 -17.01 7.18 -13.93
N THR A 388 -16.76 6.32 -14.91
CA THR A 388 -17.81 5.74 -15.76
C THR A 388 -18.76 4.86 -14.93
N ILE A 389 -18.25 4.00 -14.06
CA ILE A 389 -19.05 3.14 -13.17
C ILE A 389 -19.90 3.97 -12.22
N THR A 390 -19.37 5.07 -11.67
CA THR A 390 -20.12 5.98 -10.81
C THR A 390 -21.32 6.57 -11.58
N ASN A 391 -21.14 6.97 -12.83
CA ASN A 391 -22.21 7.48 -13.67
C ASN A 391 -23.24 6.39 -14.03
N VAL A 392 -22.77 5.18 -14.33
CA VAL A 392 -23.64 4.01 -14.58
C VAL A 392 -24.51 3.74 -13.35
N ARG A 393 -23.94 3.73 -12.16
CA ARG A 393 -24.67 3.52 -10.90
C ARG A 393 -25.70 4.62 -10.61
N LYS A 394 -25.33 5.90 -10.85
CA LYS A 394 -26.28 7.02 -10.75
C LYS A 394 -27.46 6.90 -11.72
N ALA A 395 -27.24 6.29 -12.89
CA ALA A 395 -28.28 6.04 -13.90
C ALA A 395 -29.12 4.77 -13.61
N GLY A 396 -28.87 4.07 -12.49
CA GLY A 396 -29.63 2.87 -12.09
C GLY A 396 -28.81 1.57 -12.07
N GLY A 397 -27.54 1.60 -12.48
CA GLY A 397 -26.66 0.43 -12.51
C GLY A 397 -26.96 -0.56 -13.62
N ASN A 398 -26.48 -1.80 -13.47
CA ASN A 398 -26.71 -2.93 -14.38
C ASN A 398 -26.44 -2.63 -15.87
N SER A 399 -25.33 -1.99 -16.15
CA SER A 399 -24.93 -1.59 -17.51
C SER A 399 -23.41 -1.57 -17.65
N ILE A 400 -22.92 -1.80 -18.87
CA ILE A 400 -21.50 -1.67 -19.25
C ILE A 400 -21.43 -0.60 -20.34
N MET A 401 -20.70 0.50 -20.08
CA MET A 401 -20.61 1.65 -20.96
C MET A 401 -19.16 1.94 -21.36
N SER A 402 -18.98 2.40 -22.60
CA SER A 402 -17.70 2.95 -23.03
C SER A 402 -17.47 4.35 -22.45
N LEU A 403 -16.21 4.73 -22.28
CA LEU A 403 -15.83 6.07 -21.85
C LEU A 403 -16.38 7.12 -22.82
N SER A 404 -17.18 8.04 -22.29
CA SER A 404 -17.79 9.10 -23.10
C SER A 404 -16.79 10.24 -23.40
N LYS A 405 -17.12 11.09 -24.37
CA LYS A 405 -16.33 12.32 -24.65
C LYS A 405 -16.31 13.26 -23.44
N GLU A 406 -17.38 13.28 -22.67
CA GLU A 406 -17.48 14.03 -21.40
C GLU A 406 -16.56 13.41 -20.35
N GLY A 407 -16.47 12.09 -20.28
CA GLY A 407 -15.53 11.36 -19.41
C GLY A 407 -14.06 11.68 -19.75
N HIS A 408 -13.70 11.71 -21.02
CA HIS A 408 -12.37 12.12 -21.46
C HIS A 408 -12.03 13.57 -21.04
N LYS A 409 -12.99 14.49 -21.20
CA LYS A 409 -12.82 15.88 -20.76
C LYS A 409 -12.66 15.96 -19.24
N ALA A 410 -13.45 15.20 -18.48
CA ALA A 410 -13.36 15.15 -17.03
C ALA A 410 -11.99 14.65 -16.54
N LEU A 411 -11.47 13.56 -17.15
CA LEU A 411 -10.13 13.04 -16.85
C LEU A 411 -9.01 14.05 -17.16
N SER A 412 -9.08 14.67 -18.35
CA SER A 412 -8.10 15.71 -18.74
C SER A 412 -8.14 16.90 -17.80
N ARG A 413 -9.38 17.32 -17.39
CA ARG A 413 -9.56 18.38 -16.42
C ARG A 413 -9.01 18.01 -15.06
N GLN A 414 -9.27 16.79 -14.57
CA GLN A 414 -8.74 16.30 -13.29
C GLN A 414 -7.20 16.30 -13.28
N ALA A 415 -6.56 15.79 -14.34
CA ALA A 415 -5.11 15.78 -14.46
C ALA A 415 -4.53 17.23 -14.50
N THR A 416 -5.24 18.16 -15.14
CA THR A 416 -4.84 19.57 -15.17
C THR A 416 -4.99 20.20 -13.80
N ILE A 417 -6.09 19.95 -13.09
CA ILE A 417 -6.32 20.40 -11.71
C ILE A 417 -5.20 19.89 -10.79
N GLU A 418 -4.89 18.60 -10.83
CA GLU A 418 -3.83 17.98 -10.03
C GLU A 418 -2.48 18.68 -10.21
N LYS A 419 -2.10 18.93 -11.47
CA LYS A 419 -0.85 19.63 -11.82
C LYS A 419 -0.80 21.06 -11.32
N HIS A 420 -1.91 21.81 -11.49
CA HIS A 420 -1.98 23.24 -11.16
C HIS A 420 -2.19 23.47 -9.65
N LEU A 421 -2.77 22.51 -8.93
CA LEU A 421 -3.02 22.63 -7.50
C LEU A 421 -1.72 22.78 -6.69
N LEU A 422 -0.67 22.05 -7.05
CA LEU A 422 0.65 22.20 -6.43
C LEU A 422 1.18 23.62 -6.58
N LEU A 423 1.08 24.18 -7.78
CA LEU A 423 1.52 25.53 -8.07
C LEU A 423 0.66 26.59 -7.31
N ALA A 424 -0.65 26.36 -7.24
CA ALA A 424 -1.57 27.25 -6.55
C ALA A 424 -1.30 27.31 -5.04
N LEU A 425 -0.94 26.17 -4.43
CA LEU A 425 -0.55 26.13 -3.02
C LEU A 425 0.76 26.87 -2.76
N ASP A 426 1.79 26.66 -3.59
CA ASP A 426 3.07 27.37 -3.46
C ASP A 426 2.93 28.88 -3.63
N GLN A 427 2.08 29.33 -4.56
CA GLN A 427 1.83 30.73 -4.86
C GLN A 427 0.75 31.36 -3.97
N LYS A 428 0.11 30.60 -3.09
CA LYS A 428 -1.02 31.02 -2.23
C LYS A 428 -2.19 31.58 -3.03
N ASN A 429 -2.50 31.00 -4.19
CA ASN A 429 -3.57 31.42 -5.09
C ASN A 429 -4.95 30.84 -4.74
N LEU A 430 -5.07 30.17 -3.57
CA LEU A 430 -6.36 29.77 -3.03
C LEU A 430 -7.01 30.93 -2.26
N ASN A 431 -8.32 30.98 -2.31
CA ASN A 431 -9.12 31.98 -1.58
C ASN A 431 -10.05 31.28 -0.59
N VAL A 432 -10.37 31.97 0.51
CA VAL A 432 -11.38 31.52 1.47
C VAL A 432 -12.56 32.53 1.45
N LEU A 433 -13.73 31.99 1.17
CA LEU A 433 -15.00 32.71 1.36
C LEU A 433 -15.66 32.23 2.64
N TYR A 434 -16.52 33.08 3.18
CA TYR A 434 -17.21 32.83 4.45
C TYR A 434 -18.71 32.83 4.22
N GLN A 435 -19.40 31.79 4.73
CA GLN A 435 -20.87 31.74 4.68
C GLN A 435 -21.44 31.91 6.08
N PRO A 436 -22.24 32.97 6.31
CA PRO A 436 -22.79 33.29 7.63
C PRO A 436 -23.79 32.25 8.12
N GLN A 437 -23.72 31.94 9.42
CA GLN A 437 -24.66 31.11 10.17
C GLN A 437 -25.48 32.01 11.09
N LEU A 438 -26.79 31.96 10.93
CA LEU A 438 -27.75 32.84 11.61
C LEU A 438 -28.50 32.08 12.70
N ASP A 439 -28.58 32.66 13.89
CA ASP A 439 -29.47 32.21 14.95
C ASP A 439 -30.92 32.55 14.58
N ILE A 440 -31.76 31.54 14.44
CA ILE A 440 -33.13 31.66 13.95
C ILE A 440 -34.01 32.45 14.93
N GLN A 441 -33.75 32.37 16.23
CA GLN A 441 -34.55 32.99 17.26
C GLN A 441 -34.23 34.49 17.40
N THR A 442 -32.94 34.81 17.42
CA THR A 442 -32.47 36.20 17.62
C THR A 442 -32.30 36.95 16.31
N GLY A 443 -32.21 36.26 15.17
CA GLY A 443 -31.92 36.85 13.87
C GLY A 443 -30.48 37.34 13.70
N LYS A 444 -29.59 37.05 14.65
CA LYS A 444 -28.18 37.47 14.64
C LYS A 444 -27.26 36.48 13.96
N ILE A 445 -26.21 36.99 13.32
CA ILE A 445 -25.11 36.15 12.83
C ILE A 445 -24.20 35.78 14.01
N ILE A 446 -23.96 34.51 14.21
CA ILE A 446 -23.17 34.00 15.34
C ILE A 446 -21.88 33.27 14.93
N ALA A 447 -21.83 32.78 13.71
CA ALA A 447 -20.68 32.07 13.16
C ALA A 447 -20.61 32.21 11.63
N ALA A 448 -19.53 31.77 11.03
CA ALA A 448 -19.40 31.68 9.58
C ALA A 448 -18.58 30.44 9.19
N GLU A 449 -18.98 29.75 8.16
CA GLU A 449 -18.22 28.62 7.60
C GLU A 449 -17.17 29.10 6.60
N ALA A 450 -15.91 28.70 6.78
CA ALA A 450 -14.81 29.00 5.89
C ALA A 450 -14.76 27.98 4.75
N LEU A 451 -14.94 28.46 3.54
CA LEU A 451 -15.08 27.64 2.34
C LEU A 451 -13.97 27.96 1.35
N VAL A 452 -13.08 27.01 1.08
CA VAL A 452 -12.03 27.17 0.08
C VAL A 452 -12.63 27.39 -1.31
N ARG A 453 -12.04 28.31 -2.08
CA ARG A 453 -12.40 28.61 -3.47
C ARG A 453 -11.13 28.74 -4.28
N TRP A 454 -11.15 28.17 -5.46
CA TRP A 454 -10.03 28.25 -6.36
C TRP A 454 -10.48 28.67 -7.76
N VAL A 455 -9.80 29.69 -8.27
CA VAL A 455 -9.96 30.16 -9.64
C VAL A 455 -8.55 30.18 -10.26
N ASP A 456 -8.35 29.35 -11.23
CA ASP A 456 -7.09 29.25 -11.97
C ASP A 456 -7.22 29.93 -13.35
N GLU A 457 -6.18 30.59 -13.81
CA GLU A 457 -6.20 31.34 -15.09
C GLU A 457 -6.43 30.42 -16.31
N ASN A 458 -5.99 29.15 -16.24
CA ASN A 458 -6.09 28.20 -17.35
C ASN A 458 -7.32 27.28 -17.24
N ILE A 459 -7.72 26.91 -16.01
CA ILE A 459 -8.78 25.96 -15.74
C ILE A 459 -10.13 26.67 -15.51
N GLY A 460 -10.07 27.94 -15.11
CA GLY A 460 -11.23 28.70 -14.63
C GLY A 460 -11.60 28.36 -13.20
N VAL A 461 -12.89 28.40 -12.86
CA VAL A 461 -13.41 28.07 -11.54
C VAL A 461 -13.29 26.55 -11.32
N VAL A 462 -12.64 26.17 -10.22
CA VAL A 462 -12.58 24.78 -9.73
C VAL A 462 -13.51 24.67 -8.53
N SER A 463 -14.53 23.82 -8.65
CA SER A 463 -15.49 23.61 -7.57
C SER A 463 -14.87 22.81 -6.42
N PRO A 464 -15.36 22.96 -5.17
CA PRO A 464 -14.94 22.09 -4.06
C PRO A 464 -15.13 20.60 -4.35
N ASP A 465 -16.20 20.23 -5.06
CA ASP A 465 -16.51 18.85 -5.44
C ASP A 465 -15.47 18.26 -6.42
N GLU A 466 -14.76 19.10 -7.17
CA GLU A 466 -13.62 18.68 -8.00
C GLU A 466 -12.30 18.72 -7.22
N LEU A 467 -12.11 19.78 -6.41
CA LEU A 467 -10.86 20.05 -5.69
C LEU A 467 -10.58 19.05 -4.58
N ILE A 468 -11.56 18.80 -3.70
CA ILE A 468 -11.37 18.03 -2.47
C ILE A 468 -11.01 16.56 -2.76
N PRO A 469 -11.72 15.83 -3.65
CA PRO A 469 -11.34 14.45 -3.98
C PRO A 469 -9.92 14.34 -4.56
N ILE A 470 -9.53 15.28 -5.44
CA ILE A 470 -8.18 15.30 -6.02
C ILE A 470 -7.13 15.57 -4.93
N ALA A 471 -7.40 16.52 -4.04
CA ALA A 471 -6.50 16.83 -2.94
C ALA A 471 -6.34 15.66 -1.95
N GLU A 472 -7.41 14.91 -1.70
CA GLU A 472 -7.37 13.70 -0.88
C GLU A 472 -6.58 12.57 -1.55
N GLU A 473 -6.77 12.34 -2.86
CA GLU A 473 -6.03 11.32 -3.61
C GLU A 473 -4.53 11.60 -3.67
N THR A 474 -4.17 12.87 -3.84
CA THR A 474 -2.76 13.32 -3.95
C THR A 474 -2.08 13.60 -2.61
N GLY A 475 -2.83 13.56 -1.49
CA GLY A 475 -2.33 13.94 -0.16
C GLY A 475 -2.20 15.45 0.06
N LEU A 476 -2.57 16.29 -0.91
CA LEU A 476 -2.51 17.74 -0.82
C LEU A 476 -3.60 18.33 0.11
N ILE A 477 -4.55 17.50 0.55
CA ILE A 477 -5.60 17.90 1.47
C ILE A 477 -5.03 18.49 2.76
N HIS A 478 -3.92 17.95 3.29
CA HIS A 478 -3.23 18.50 4.46
C HIS A 478 -2.73 19.94 4.25
N SER A 479 -2.24 20.25 3.06
CA SER A 479 -1.77 21.60 2.73
C SER A 479 -2.92 22.56 2.58
N ILE A 480 -4.02 22.13 1.96
CA ILE A 480 -5.25 22.92 1.85
C ILE A 480 -5.85 23.17 3.25
N GLY A 481 -5.99 22.13 4.07
CA GLY A 481 -6.53 22.24 5.43
C GLY A 481 -5.72 23.21 6.29
N SER A 482 -4.39 23.09 6.26
CA SER A 482 -3.50 24.00 6.97
C SER A 482 -3.65 25.46 6.50
N PHE A 483 -3.77 25.67 5.19
CA PHE A 483 -4.02 26.99 4.62
C PHE A 483 -5.37 27.56 5.09
N VAL A 484 -6.46 26.79 4.99
CA VAL A 484 -7.80 27.20 5.39
C VAL A 484 -7.85 27.51 6.89
N LEU A 485 -7.26 26.64 7.74
CA LEU A 485 -7.16 26.86 9.18
C LEU A 485 -6.42 28.16 9.50
N GLU A 486 -5.29 28.42 8.85
CA GLU A 486 -4.54 29.67 9.08
C GLU A 486 -5.34 30.89 8.70
N GLN A 487 -6.04 30.88 7.55
CA GLN A 487 -6.90 31.95 7.11
C GLN A 487 -8.11 32.14 8.04
N ALA A 488 -8.72 31.05 8.49
CA ALA A 488 -9.85 31.09 9.45
C ALA A 488 -9.42 31.69 10.79
N CYS A 489 -8.27 31.30 11.33
CA CYS A 489 -7.72 31.85 12.58
C CYS A 489 -7.43 33.33 12.48
N GLN A 490 -6.78 33.77 11.40
CA GLN A 490 -6.46 35.16 11.16
C GLN A 490 -7.75 36.01 11.05
N GLN A 491 -8.74 35.49 10.34
CA GLN A 491 -10.01 36.18 10.13
C GLN A 491 -10.86 36.25 11.41
N ALA A 492 -10.96 35.14 12.16
CA ALA A 492 -11.67 35.11 13.44
C ALA A 492 -11.08 36.13 14.44
N LEU A 493 -9.74 36.18 14.53
CA LEU A 493 -9.06 37.18 15.37
C LEU A 493 -9.26 38.61 14.88
N ALA A 494 -9.29 38.84 13.56
CA ALA A 494 -9.59 40.16 13.00
C ALA A 494 -11.00 40.64 13.38
N TRP A 495 -12.02 39.80 13.23
CA TRP A 495 -13.39 40.08 13.63
C TRP A 495 -13.51 40.31 15.13
N GLN A 496 -12.84 39.49 15.96
CA GLN A 496 -12.86 39.69 17.42
C GLN A 496 -12.29 41.06 17.82
N LYS A 497 -11.19 41.52 17.20
CA LYS A 497 -10.60 42.85 17.44
C LYS A 497 -11.49 44.00 17.03
N GLU A 498 -12.37 43.76 16.06
CA GLU A 498 -13.38 44.73 15.61
C GLU A 498 -14.69 44.69 16.44
N GLY A 499 -14.72 43.86 17.49
CA GLY A 499 -15.90 43.70 18.34
C GLY A 499 -16.97 42.78 17.75
N ILE A 500 -16.62 41.95 16.79
CA ILE A 500 -17.49 40.98 16.10
C ILE A 500 -17.06 39.55 16.52
N PRO A 501 -17.60 38.99 17.61
CA PRO A 501 -17.13 37.67 18.13
C PRO A 501 -17.77 36.50 17.35
N LEU A 502 -17.49 36.43 16.05
CA LEU A 502 -17.96 35.33 15.21
C LEU A 502 -17.00 34.10 15.33
N LYS A 503 -17.60 32.95 15.53
CA LYS A 503 -16.88 31.69 15.39
C LYS A 503 -16.69 31.37 13.91
N VAL A 504 -15.57 30.66 13.58
CA VAL A 504 -15.31 30.23 12.21
C VAL A 504 -15.23 28.73 12.18
N SER A 505 -16.08 28.10 11.37
CA SER A 505 -16.06 26.65 11.11
C SER A 505 -15.15 26.33 9.93
N ILE A 506 -14.41 25.26 10.04
CA ILE A 506 -13.58 24.68 8.98
C ILE A 506 -13.91 23.22 8.75
N ASN A 507 -13.97 22.81 7.50
CA ASN A 507 -14.11 21.40 7.12
C ASN A 507 -12.77 20.65 7.24
N VAL A 508 -12.78 19.47 7.86
CA VAL A 508 -11.59 18.63 8.01
C VAL A 508 -11.90 17.21 7.60
N SER A 509 -11.01 16.65 6.74
CA SER A 509 -11.14 15.29 6.24
C SER A 509 -10.65 14.25 7.26
N ILE A 510 -11.24 13.05 7.24
CA ILE A 510 -10.75 11.90 8.02
C ILE A 510 -9.28 11.56 7.69
N ARG A 511 -8.86 11.78 6.43
CA ARG A 511 -7.47 11.54 6.02
C ARG A 511 -6.48 12.42 6.77
N GLU A 512 -6.88 13.65 7.11
CA GLU A 512 -6.06 14.56 7.90
C GLU A 512 -5.93 14.07 9.35
N PHE A 513 -7.01 13.57 9.97
CA PHE A 513 -6.97 13.02 11.33
C PHE A 513 -6.27 11.67 11.46
N ARG A 514 -6.04 10.95 10.37
CA ARG A 514 -5.17 9.76 10.36
C ARG A 514 -3.69 10.11 10.58
N ASP A 515 -3.29 11.35 10.34
CA ASP A 515 -1.99 11.83 10.83
C ASP A 515 -2.06 11.98 12.36
N LYS A 516 -1.19 11.26 13.06
CA LYS A 516 -1.09 11.27 14.53
C LYS A 516 -0.75 12.65 15.12
N ASN A 517 -0.21 13.55 14.29
CA ASN A 517 0.20 14.89 14.68
C ASN A 517 -0.86 15.96 14.34
N MET A 518 -2.02 15.61 13.79
CA MET A 518 -3.01 16.57 13.32
C MET A 518 -3.49 17.52 14.43
N ALA A 519 -3.86 16.99 15.60
CA ALA A 519 -4.25 17.80 16.74
C ALA A 519 -3.15 18.78 17.17
N ARG A 520 -1.91 18.33 17.20
CA ARG A 520 -0.76 19.17 17.51
C ARG A 520 -0.57 20.29 16.47
N SER A 521 -0.66 19.97 15.19
CA SER A 521 -0.55 20.94 14.10
C SER A 521 -1.62 22.04 14.18
N ILE A 522 -2.86 21.67 14.53
CA ILE A 522 -3.95 22.62 14.75
C ILE A 522 -3.59 23.56 15.92
N LEU A 523 -3.16 23.01 17.07
CA LEU A 523 -2.80 23.80 18.26
C LEU A 523 -1.61 24.73 17.99
N GLU A 524 -0.58 24.28 17.31
CA GLU A 524 0.57 25.09 16.89
C GLU A 524 0.13 26.25 15.97
N THR A 525 -0.86 26.01 15.11
CA THR A 525 -1.42 27.09 14.24
C THR A 525 -2.21 28.11 15.05
N LEU A 526 -3.02 27.67 16.03
CA LEU A 526 -3.72 28.57 16.96
C LEU A 526 -2.74 29.44 17.75
N GLU A 527 -1.69 28.81 18.29
CA GLU A 527 -0.64 29.53 19.03
C GLU A 527 0.09 30.54 18.14
N ARG A 528 0.53 30.15 16.96
CA ARG A 528 1.24 31.01 16.00
C ARG A 528 0.40 32.20 15.55
N THR A 529 -0.90 31.99 15.32
CA THR A 529 -1.83 33.04 14.92
C THR A 529 -2.36 33.85 16.11
N LYS A 530 -2.18 33.36 17.34
CA LYS A 530 -2.77 33.89 18.57
C LYS A 530 -4.30 33.91 18.54
N CYS A 531 -4.89 32.96 17.83
CA CYS A 531 -6.35 32.81 17.74
C CYS A 531 -6.84 32.00 18.95
N PRO A 532 -7.82 32.50 19.72
CA PRO A 532 -8.47 31.71 20.76
C PRO A 532 -9.14 30.47 20.16
N ALA A 533 -8.97 29.33 20.82
CA ALA A 533 -9.47 28.06 20.31
C ALA A 533 -11.01 28.00 20.24
N ASP A 534 -11.69 28.70 21.13
CA ASP A 534 -13.17 28.81 21.19
C ASP A 534 -13.78 29.58 20.01
N LEU A 535 -12.96 30.28 19.22
CA LEU A 535 -13.38 30.92 17.98
C LEU A 535 -13.35 29.98 16.77
N ILE A 536 -12.77 28.79 16.88
CA ILE A 536 -12.67 27.81 15.80
C ILE A 536 -13.56 26.59 16.06
N GLN A 537 -14.29 26.20 15.04
CA GLN A 537 -15.09 24.98 15.02
C GLN A 537 -14.58 24.06 13.92
N ILE A 538 -14.58 22.76 14.18
CA ILE A 538 -14.17 21.73 13.20
C ILE A 538 -15.41 20.98 12.76
N GLU A 539 -15.69 21.03 11.46
CA GLU A 539 -16.76 20.29 10.82
C GLU A 539 -16.24 18.94 10.31
N ILE A 540 -16.95 17.88 10.66
CA ILE A 540 -16.66 16.50 10.27
C ILE A 540 -17.90 15.86 9.65
N THR A 541 -17.74 15.12 8.56
CA THR A 541 -18.85 14.42 7.91
C THR A 541 -19.34 13.22 8.71
N GLU A 542 -20.55 12.74 8.42
CA GLU A 542 -21.09 11.52 9.02
C GLU A 542 -20.18 10.29 8.77
N LYS A 543 -19.60 10.19 7.58
CA LYS A 543 -18.63 9.14 7.26
C LYS A 543 -17.39 9.18 8.15
N PHE A 544 -16.84 10.38 8.38
CA PHE A 544 -15.74 10.59 9.33
C PHE A 544 -16.14 10.10 10.72
N ALA A 545 -17.33 10.46 11.19
CA ALA A 545 -17.81 10.11 12.53
C ALA A 545 -17.88 8.59 12.74
N LEU A 546 -18.34 7.84 11.74
CA LEU A 546 -18.39 6.38 11.75
C LEU A 546 -16.99 5.73 11.82
N GLU A 547 -16.05 6.24 11.04
CA GLU A 547 -14.67 5.74 11.05
C GLU A 547 -13.96 6.08 12.37
N ALA A 548 -14.14 7.30 12.88
CA ALA A 548 -13.56 7.75 14.15
C ALA A 548 -14.05 6.95 15.37
N GLU A 549 -15.28 6.45 15.34
CA GLU A 549 -15.83 5.56 16.39
C GLU A 549 -14.97 4.29 16.55
N SER A 550 -14.45 3.76 15.46
CA SER A 550 -13.64 2.52 15.44
C SER A 550 -12.14 2.77 15.68
N GLU A 551 -11.64 3.98 15.48
CA GLU A 551 -10.23 4.35 15.55
C GLU A 551 -9.90 5.15 16.84
N GLY A 552 -9.47 4.47 17.90
CA GLY A 552 -9.15 5.12 19.19
C GLY A 552 -8.10 6.24 19.13
N ALA A 553 -7.22 6.25 18.13
CA ALA A 553 -6.23 7.31 17.93
C ALA A 553 -6.89 8.63 17.50
N ILE A 554 -7.90 8.59 16.63
CA ILE A 554 -8.65 9.75 16.17
C ILE A 554 -9.46 10.33 17.35
N MET A 555 -10.15 9.48 18.09
CA MET A 555 -10.89 9.88 19.29
C MET A 555 -10.01 10.60 20.31
N LYS A 556 -8.79 10.12 20.51
CA LYS A 556 -7.85 10.78 21.43
C LYS A 556 -7.49 12.19 20.97
N GLN A 557 -7.25 12.40 19.68
CA GLN A 557 -6.96 13.71 19.11
C GLN A 557 -8.16 14.65 19.23
N MET A 558 -9.37 14.17 18.94
CA MET A 558 -10.60 14.97 19.07
C MET A 558 -10.82 15.46 20.52
N ARG A 559 -10.64 14.56 21.50
CA ARG A 559 -10.75 14.93 22.93
C ARG A 559 -9.68 15.92 23.36
N GLN A 560 -8.46 15.81 22.84
CA GLN A 560 -7.40 16.78 23.09
C GLN A 560 -7.77 18.17 22.60
N LEU A 561 -8.32 18.28 21.38
CA LEU A 561 -8.77 19.55 20.81
C LEU A 561 -9.99 20.13 21.56
N GLU A 562 -10.92 19.28 21.99
CA GLU A 562 -12.07 19.67 22.81
C GLU A 562 -11.63 20.27 24.16
N GLN A 563 -10.62 19.68 24.81
CA GLN A 563 -10.07 20.17 26.10
C GLN A 563 -9.45 21.58 25.96
N GLU A 564 -8.92 21.90 24.78
CA GLU A 564 -8.38 23.24 24.46
C GLU A 564 -9.46 24.24 24.02
N GLY A 565 -10.73 23.80 23.93
CA GLY A 565 -11.88 24.67 23.65
C GLY A 565 -12.41 24.63 22.22
N ILE A 566 -11.83 23.79 21.34
CA ILE A 566 -12.34 23.61 19.96
C ILE A 566 -13.66 22.84 20.01
N VAL A 567 -14.63 23.30 19.21
CA VAL A 567 -15.95 22.69 19.09
C VAL A 567 -16.01 21.82 17.83
N PHE A 568 -16.55 20.60 17.96
CA PHE A 568 -16.83 19.73 16.83
C PHE A 568 -18.28 19.84 16.37
N VAL A 569 -18.44 19.91 15.06
CA VAL A 569 -19.73 20.01 14.35
C VAL A 569 -19.87 18.80 13.44
N LEU A 570 -20.98 18.09 13.50
CA LEU A 570 -21.30 17.01 12.58
C LEU A 570 -21.97 17.56 11.34
N ASP A 571 -21.39 17.33 10.20
CA ASP A 571 -21.89 17.77 8.89
C ASP A 571 -22.58 16.63 8.10
N ASP A 572 -23.38 16.98 7.09
CA ASP A 572 -24.12 16.08 6.20
C ASP A 572 -25.06 15.08 6.92
N PHE A 573 -25.61 15.45 8.08
CA PHE A 573 -26.42 14.53 8.90
C PHE A 573 -27.66 14.05 8.18
N GLY A 574 -27.79 12.70 8.13
CA GLY A 574 -28.91 11.98 7.53
C GLY A 574 -28.62 11.44 6.14
N THR A 575 -27.47 11.73 5.53
CA THR A 575 -27.11 11.24 4.20
C THR A 575 -26.45 9.85 4.21
N GLY A 576 -25.98 9.40 5.37
CA GLY A 576 -25.23 8.18 5.57
C GLY A 576 -25.98 7.05 6.31
N TYR A 577 -25.23 6.09 6.82
CA TYR A 577 -25.74 5.00 7.64
C TYR A 577 -26.05 5.50 9.05
N ALA A 578 -27.31 5.60 9.41
CA ALA A 578 -27.81 6.11 10.69
C ALA A 578 -27.41 5.20 11.89
N SER A 579 -26.18 5.31 12.33
CA SER A 579 -25.78 4.83 13.66
C SER A 579 -25.77 6.02 14.60
N PHE A 580 -26.77 6.17 15.46
CA PHE A 580 -26.79 7.26 16.45
C PHE A 580 -25.72 7.10 17.54
N ARG A 581 -24.93 6.04 17.52
CA ARG A 581 -23.91 5.74 18.51
C ARG A 581 -22.77 6.74 18.52
N TYR A 582 -22.30 7.15 17.35
CA TYR A 582 -21.24 8.17 17.24
C TYR A 582 -21.64 9.52 17.84
N MET A 583 -22.94 9.90 17.77
CA MET A 583 -23.43 11.13 18.40
C MET A 583 -23.30 11.12 19.94
N GLN A 584 -23.24 9.94 20.56
CA GLN A 584 -23.03 9.79 22.01
C GLN A 584 -21.55 9.73 22.39
N LEU A 585 -20.70 9.23 21.49
CA LEU A 585 -19.29 8.93 21.79
C LEU A 585 -18.36 10.09 21.42
N LEU A 586 -18.66 10.80 20.35
CA LEU A 586 -17.86 11.91 19.84
C LEU A 586 -18.18 13.20 20.61
N PRO A 587 -17.19 14.11 20.77
CA PRO A 587 -17.37 15.37 21.48
C PRO A 587 -18.10 16.43 20.63
N LEU A 588 -19.26 16.08 20.09
CA LEU A 588 -20.08 16.94 19.23
C LEU A 588 -20.84 17.97 20.05
N LYS A 589 -20.99 19.19 19.51
CA LYS A 589 -21.82 20.23 20.06
C LYS A 589 -22.93 20.69 19.11
N THR A 590 -22.72 20.56 17.80
CA THR A 590 -23.64 21.00 16.76
C THR A 590 -23.80 19.91 15.71
N VAL A 591 -24.98 19.81 15.14
CA VAL A 591 -25.32 18.92 14.03
C VAL A 591 -25.92 19.77 12.90
N LYS A 592 -25.41 19.59 11.66
CA LYS A 592 -25.90 20.27 10.46
C LYS A 592 -26.79 19.31 9.68
N ILE A 593 -28.04 19.64 9.46
CA ILE A 593 -28.97 18.90 8.61
C ILE A 593 -28.65 19.24 7.16
N ASP A 594 -28.36 18.23 6.36
CA ASP A 594 -27.95 18.39 4.97
C ASP A 594 -29.03 19.13 4.12
N ALA A 595 -28.55 19.92 3.18
CA ALA A 595 -29.35 20.73 2.29
C ALA A 595 -30.37 19.93 1.46
N THR A 596 -30.12 18.66 1.16
CA THR A 596 -31.04 17.81 0.38
C THR A 596 -32.36 17.59 1.11
N PHE A 597 -32.32 17.44 2.43
CA PHE A 597 -33.55 17.34 3.25
C PHE A 597 -34.28 18.67 3.31
N ILE A 598 -33.57 19.77 3.49
CA ILE A 598 -34.17 21.12 3.59
C ILE A 598 -34.82 21.53 2.28
N ARG A 599 -34.19 21.20 1.12
CA ARG A 599 -34.77 21.47 -0.20
C ARG A 599 -36.02 20.62 -0.49
N SER A 600 -36.01 19.36 -0.09
CA SER A 600 -37.08 18.42 -0.39
C SER A 600 -38.24 18.43 0.60
N MET A 601 -38.08 19.02 1.81
CA MET A 601 -39.15 19.05 2.82
C MET A 601 -40.40 19.81 2.37
N MET A 602 -40.26 20.82 1.49
CA MET A 602 -41.39 21.56 0.95
C MET A 602 -42.19 20.78 -0.11
N GLN A 603 -41.63 19.67 -0.62
CA GLN A 603 -42.23 18.84 -1.70
C GLN A 603 -42.80 17.53 -1.18
N SER A 604 -42.46 17.13 0.06
CA SER A 604 -42.80 15.85 0.64
C SER A 604 -43.11 15.97 2.12
N GLU A 605 -44.35 15.74 2.51
CA GLU A 605 -44.79 15.70 3.91
C GLU A 605 -43.96 14.68 4.73
N LYS A 606 -43.60 13.55 4.09
CA LYS A 606 -42.75 12.56 4.74
C LYS A 606 -41.35 13.10 5.06
N THR A 607 -40.77 13.90 4.15
CA THR A 607 -39.47 14.52 4.37
C THR A 607 -39.57 15.64 5.41
N GLU A 608 -40.67 16.39 5.43
CA GLU A 608 -40.96 17.41 6.45
C GLU A 608 -40.98 16.77 7.84
N GLN A 609 -41.73 15.68 8.02
CA GLN A 609 -41.78 14.93 9.29
C GLN A 609 -40.41 14.34 9.68
N LEU A 610 -39.62 13.91 8.70
CA LEU A 610 -38.24 13.43 8.94
C LEU A 610 -37.35 14.54 9.50
N VAL A 611 -37.33 15.72 8.85
CA VAL A 611 -36.58 16.89 9.31
C VAL A 611 -37.00 17.30 10.72
N ARG A 612 -38.30 17.31 10.99
CA ARG A 612 -38.82 17.57 12.33
C ARG A 612 -38.35 16.57 13.35
N GLY A 613 -38.34 15.27 12.99
CA GLY A 613 -37.80 14.20 13.82
C GLY A 613 -36.30 14.32 14.09
N MET A 614 -35.50 14.69 13.09
CA MET A 614 -34.06 14.96 13.23
C MET A 614 -33.79 16.09 14.23
N ILE A 615 -34.57 17.22 14.11
CA ILE A 615 -34.46 18.34 15.04
C ILE A 615 -34.76 17.89 16.47
N GLN A 616 -35.85 17.15 16.69
CA GLN A 616 -36.24 16.67 18.03
C GLN A 616 -35.19 15.69 18.61
N LEU A 617 -34.67 14.80 17.80
CA LEU A 617 -33.63 13.85 18.21
C LEU A 617 -32.38 14.58 18.71
N ALA A 618 -31.83 15.48 17.91
CA ALA A 618 -30.61 16.21 18.26
C ALA A 618 -30.81 17.07 19.52
N LYS A 619 -32.00 17.70 19.67
CA LYS A 619 -32.35 18.42 20.89
C LYS A 619 -32.41 17.52 22.13
N SER A 620 -32.96 16.33 22.01
CA SER A 620 -32.96 15.36 23.10
C SER A 620 -31.56 14.98 23.58
N MET A 621 -30.57 15.10 22.70
CA MET A 621 -29.16 14.88 22.98
C MET A 621 -28.40 16.17 23.37
N GLN A 622 -29.11 17.27 23.58
CA GLN A 622 -28.55 18.59 23.95
C GLN A 622 -27.54 19.12 22.90
N LEU A 623 -27.75 18.80 21.64
CA LEU A 623 -26.97 19.31 20.53
C LEU A 623 -27.64 20.52 19.89
N THR A 624 -26.85 21.49 19.48
CA THR A 624 -27.32 22.65 18.66
C THR A 624 -27.60 22.16 17.24
N ILE A 625 -28.63 22.64 16.60
CA ILE A 625 -29.03 22.21 15.26
C ILE A 625 -28.91 23.34 14.29
N LEU A 626 -28.21 23.11 13.20
CA LEU A 626 -28.09 24.01 12.07
C LEU A 626 -28.75 23.36 10.84
N ALA A 627 -29.63 24.09 10.17
CA ALA A 627 -30.22 23.72 8.90
C ALA A 627 -29.43 24.33 7.74
N GLU A 628 -28.95 23.47 6.82
CA GLU A 628 -28.22 23.91 5.64
C GLU A 628 -29.12 24.12 4.42
N GLY A 629 -28.62 24.92 3.45
CA GLY A 629 -29.30 25.12 2.18
C GLY A 629 -30.68 25.75 2.30
N VAL A 630 -30.88 26.61 3.29
CA VAL A 630 -32.10 27.40 3.41
C VAL A 630 -32.12 28.45 2.29
N GLU A 631 -33.02 28.30 1.33
CA GLU A 631 -33.11 29.14 0.12
C GLU A 631 -34.32 30.07 0.11
N THR A 632 -35.38 29.73 0.85
CA THR A 632 -36.63 30.50 0.85
C THR A 632 -37.06 30.90 2.25
N ALA A 633 -37.92 31.96 2.34
CA ALA A 633 -38.50 32.41 3.60
C ALA A 633 -39.44 31.36 4.20
N GLU A 634 -40.16 30.62 3.37
CA GLU A 634 -41.06 29.54 3.80
C GLU A 634 -40.29 28.41 4.50
N GLN A 635 -39.13 28.01 3.94
CA GLN A 635 -38.25 27.02 4.60
C GLN A 635 -37.77 27.53 5.95
N PHE A 636 -37.36 28.81 6.01
CA PHE A 636 -36.89 29.45 7.24
C PHE A 636 -37.99 29.49 8.33
N ASP A 637 -39.19 29.88 7.97
CA ASP A 637 -40.32 29.97 8.91
C ASP A 637 -40.73 28.57 9.42
N LEU A 638 -40.71 27.55 8.54
CA LEU A 638 -41.00 26.18 8.92
C LEU A 638 -39.97 25.62 9.91
N LEU A 639 -38.68 25.83 9.64
CA LEU A 639 -37.58 25.44 10.53
C LEU A 639 -37.66 26.13 11.89
N LYS A 640 -38.03 27.43 11.89
CA LYS A 640 -38.32 28.18 13.11
C LYS A 640 -39.47 27.54 13.90
N GLY A 641 -40.54 27.13 13.22
CA GLY A 641 -41.68 26.43 13.80
C GLY A 641 -41.30 25.05 14.40
N PHE A 642 -40.37 24.36 13.83
CA PHE A 642 -39.83 23.08 14.36
C PHE A 642 -38.85 23.28 15.51
N GLY A 643 -38.45 24.53 15.77
CA GLY A 643 -37.51 24.90 16.82
C GLY A 643 -36.06 24.63 16.46
N CYS A 644 -35.68 24.69 15.18
CA CYS A 644 -34.30 24.68 14.75
C CYS A 644 -33.56 25.89 15.33
N ASP A 645 -32.28 25.72 15.70
CA ASP A 645 -31.52 26.77 16.38
C ASP A 645 -30.86 27.73 15.38
N LEU A 646 -30.18 27.17 14.35
CA LEU A 646 -29.38 27.92 13.41
C LEU A 646 -29.79 27.61 11.96
N ALA A 647 -29.53 28.55 11.07
CA ALA A 647 -29.77 28.42 9.64
C ALA A 647 -28.56 28.91 8.84
N GLN A 648 -28.28 28.24 7.74
CA GLN A 648 -27.30 28.63 6.75
C GLN A 648 -27.86 28.37 5.35
N GLY A 649 -27.67 29.31 4.42
CA GLY A 649 -28.14 29.15 3.06
C GLY A 649 -28.27 30.45 2.29
N TYR A 650 -28.71 30.35 1.03
CA TYR A 650 -28.78 31.50 0.13
C TYR A 650 -29.85 32.52 0.50
N HIS A 651 -30.84 32.09 1.27
CA HIS A 651 -31.82 33.02 1.86
C HIS A 651 -31.16 34.01 2.83
N ILE A 652 -30.10 33.61 3.52
CA ILE A 652 -29.35 34.45 4.47
C ILE A 652 -28.23 35.17 3.72
N CYS A 653 -27.31 34.43 3.17
CA CYS A 653 -26.21 34.97 2.36
C CYS A 653 -25.50 33.81 1.60
N LYS A 654 -25.06 34.08 0.37
CA LYS A 654 -24.13 33.20 -0.33
C LYS A 654 -22.72 33.28 0.28
N PRO A 655 -21.88 32.27 0.11
CA PRO A 655 -20.46 32.37 0.47
C PRO A 655 -19.84 33.64 -0.10
N THR A 656 -19.24 34.48 0.76
CA THR A 656 -18.81 35.83 0.39
C THR A 656 -17.51 36.23 1.10
N ALA A 657 -16.91 37.34 0.72
CA ALA A 657 -15.70 37.85 1.35
C ALA A 657 -15.97 38.30 2.80
N ALA A 658 -14.97 38.23 3.65
CA ALA A 658 -15.05 38.55 5.08
C ALA A 658 -15.67 39.93 5.38
N ASN A 659 -15.38 40.95 4.55
CA ASN A 659 -15.97 42.30 4.72
C ASN A 659 -17.49 42.33 4.49
N ALA A 660 -18.02 41.51 3.59
CA ALA A 660 -19.45 41.43 3.37
C ALA A 660 -20.17 40.75 4.55
N VAL A 661 -19.56 39.72 5.16
CA VAL A 661 -20.04 39.10 6.40
C VAL A 661 -20.09 40.11 7.53
N LYS A 662 -19.05 40.93 7.69
CA LYS A 662 -18.98 42.02 8.66
C LYS A 662 -20.12 43.00 8.48
N ASN A 663 -20.39 43.44 7.25
CA ASN A 663 -21.49 44.37 6.96
C ASN A 663 -22.86 43.77 7.32
N LEU A 664 -23.04 42.46 6.99
CA LEU A 664 -24.26 41.74 7.32
C LEU A 664 -24.45 41.60 8.84
N TYR A 665 -23.37 41.37 9.59
CA TYR A 665 -23.39 41.31 11.04
C TYR A 665 -23.94 42.63 11.64
N TYR A 666 -23.41 43.78 11.22
CA TYR A 666 -23.90 45.07 11.73
C TYR A 666 -25.33 45.42 11.30
N GLN A 667 -25.79 44.88 10.15
CA GLN A 667 -27.19 45.05 9.72
C GLN A 667 -28.19 44.24 10.56
N LYS A 668 -27.72 43.14 11.14
CA LYS A 668 -28.54 42.19 11.91
C LYS A 668 -28.25 42.22 13.42
N ALA A 669 -27.28 43.03 13.88
CA ALA A 669 -27.00 43.27 15.28
C ALA A 669 -28.04 44.18 15.92
#